data_45eccb9cd96bb937d51b15dcf5cb5187
#
_entry.id   45eccb9cd96bb937d51b15dcf5cb5187
#
_cell.length_a   1.000
_cell.length_b   1.000
_cell.length_c   1.000
_cell.angle_alpha   90.00
_cell.angle_beta   90.00
_cell.angle_gamma   90.00
#
_symmetry.space_group_name_H-M   'P 1'
#
loop_
_entity.id
_entity.type
_entity.pdbx_description
1 polymer ?
#
loop_
_entity_poly.entity_id
_entity_poly.type
_entity_poly.pdbx_seq_one_letter_code
_entity_poly.pdbx_strand_id
1 'polypeptide(L)'
;MSFQNFNFRKRLKISCIAMCLCLILSCTNTNAQTLQAELVNLVQSGNFEKIENLKNSELKKIAKLQDGALYYLAMHLEEHGNRNSAKRLLRYGFEHYDAPYAVICENLFLRLADVEERISRYEENIAKLEKTIKRLEKKNTETKQSDLNDYRNELNLQQTALDAAYIEAGLFDKLSVSFETYIAEREIPQTITTSLEKYISENQNGTSHRVSAAFANVTSARILYVQRYYQQSANLVLEIFRSFLQTKNVASSAFFTRPVISDFGKAVLAGVSGKENNIDAANLFESVYAQYLAAQGTPVDAISVQNLPDSVKGVLHALAFYTARLYEKLGKEQAASVISYYEAAQQFAPSAGDFDNALWYELKFFSKDNKVYLEQLLNKAPIWKNAYHYDDLVSELTVKYTQEKNTAKLSELQAIIAPTQLNETKAKLSYIIGRLTNSKTKLKEAFDLKQNSFYYTMMSAYMLGEKARFRFQTQYTRTTYKNFSVEQSKAIIDGLLRFSLYAAVYPHIREYAQTLSVSDTEEYASALYNAGFIAESMQVIQFALRSQGAEITPESLKLLYPRAFSESVTRYASEHNIPEYFVYALIRAESFFRPEVVSRAGAVGLTQLMPATASDIARAFKLENYDSTDPDTNIRFGVYYLRQMIKNQKVIAKACQAYNAGGGNVRRWTRLYGTLPADIFTEATPFAETRNYAKQILESACMYALLYYNTSSEKVIEEFYGF
;
A
#
# COMPACT_ATOMS: atom_id res chain seq x y z
N MET A 1 -7.32 18.77 13.37
CA MET A 1 -7.95 18.83 14.71
C MET A 1 -6.96 18.26 15.69
N SER A 2 -6.64 19.02 16.69
CA SER A 2 -5.53 18.99 17.62
C SER A 2 -5.29 17.64 18.30
N PHE A 3 -4.06 17.12 18.15
CA PHE A 3 -3.49 16.16 19.07
C PHE A 3 -3.24 16.89 20.39
N GLN A 4 -4.10 16.73 21.38
CA GLN A 4 -3.87 17.20 22.73
C GLN A 4 -3.86 16.03 23.70
N ASN A 5 -2.72 15.92 24.37
CA ASN A 5 -2.54 15.33 25.70
C ASN A 5 -2.86 13.85 25.89
N PHE A 6 -1.93 13.00 25.48
CA PHE A 6 -1.86 11.67 26.05
C PHE A 6 -0.72 11.57 27.09
N ASN A 7 -1.09 11.11 28.26
CA ASN A 7 -0.27 11.09 29.48
C ASN A 7 1.00 10.24 29.32
N PHE A 8 2.08 10.82 28.88
CA PHE A 8 3.44 10.24 28.74
C PHE A 8 4.03 9.78 30.10
N ARG A 9 3.46 10.22 31.22
CA ARG A 9 3.97 9.95 32.58
C ARG A 9 3.78 8.51 33.09
N LYS A 10 2.93 7.68 32.48
CA LYS A 10 2.77 6.26 32.88
C LYS A 10 3.74 5.29 32.20
N ARG A 11 4.40 5.67 31.10
CA ARG A 11 5.39 4.83 30.40
C ARG A 11 6.82 4.90 30.95
N LEU A 12 7.11 5.78 31.88
CA LEU A 12 8.46 6.05 32.41
C LEU A 12 8.98 5.03 33.45
N LYS A 13 8.31 3.92 33.70
CA LYS A 13 8.79 2.87 34.63
C LYS A 13 9.59 1.73 34.01
N ILE A 14 9.87 1.77 32.69
CA ILE A 14 10.65 0.72 31.98
C ILE A 14 12.10 1.15 31.70
N SER A 15 12.59 2.17 32.35
CA SER A 15 13.88 2.83 32.10
C SER A 15 15.14 2.09 32.61
N CYS A 16 15.07 0.85 33.12
CA CYS A 16 16.27 0.17 33.64
C CYS A 16 17.06 -0.65 32.60
N ILE A 17 16.53 -0.87 31.38
CA ILE A 17 17.21 -1.71 30.38
C ILE A 17 18.11 -0.88 29.42
N ALA A 18 17.83 0.40 29.24
CA ALA A 18 18.72 1.31 28.50
C ALA A 18 20.13 1.47 29.14
N MET A 19 20.26 1.11 30.40
CA MET A 19 21.53 1.20 31.15
C MET A 19 22.51 0.07 30.81
N CYS A 20 22.08 -1.07 30.28
CA CYS A 20 22.97 -2.20 29.96
C CYS A 20 23.63 -2.09 28.60
N LEU A 21 23.09 -1.33 27.65
CA LEU A 21 23.72 -1.11 26.32
C LEU A 21 24.86 -0.07 26.36
N CYS A 22 24.94 0.75 27.40
CA CYS A 22 26.03 1.72 27.59
C CYS A 22 27.38 1.12 28.01
N LEU A 23 27.45 -0.18 28.33
CA LEU A 23 28.64 -0.81 28.90
C LEU A 23 29.58 -1.50 27.90
N ILE A 24 29.28 -1.53 26.61
CA ILE A 24 30.09 -2.27 25.62
C ILE A 24 31.03 -1.38 24.79
N LEU A 25 30.93 -0.07 24.85
CA LEU A 25 31.85 0.83 24.13
C LEU A 25 32.87 1.47 25.06
N SER A 26 33.87 0.69 25.47
CA SER A 26 35.01 1.20 26.19
C SER A 26 36.05 1.83 25.25
N CYS A 27 36.53 3.02 25.69
CA CYS A 27 37.76 3.71 25.28
C CYS A 27 37.75 4.51 23.98
N THR A 28 37.04 5.65 23.96
CA THR A 28 37.59 6.90 23.40
C THR A 28 36.73 8.11 23.81
N ASN A 29 37.32 9.02 24.50
CA ASN A 29 36.87 10.38 24.79
C ASN A 29 35.70 10.55 25.79
N THR A 30 35.99 10.53 27.08
CA THR A 30 35.05 10.78 28.19
C THR A 30 34.18 12.03 27.99
N ASN A 31 34.69 13.09 27.38
CA ASN A 31 33.93 14.33 27.11
C ASN A 31 32.83 14.16 26.05
N ALA A 32 33.06 13.32 25.02
CA ALA A 32 32.09 13.05 23.96
C ALA A 32 30.93 12.19 24.48
N GLN A 33 31.24 11.17 25.27
CA GLN A 33 30.24 10.31 25.91
C GLN A 33 29.37 11.08 26.92
N THR A 34 29.99 12.01 27.68
CA THR A 34 29.27 12.86 28.62
C THR A 34 28.30 13.80 27.89
N LEU A 35 28.73 14.45 26.82
CA LEU A 35 27.85 15.32 26.03
C LEU A 35 26.69 14.54 25.40
N GLN A 36 26.95 13.36 24.85
CA GLN A 36 25.93 12.51 24.26
C GLN A 36 24.87 12.07 25.31
N ALA A 37 25.34 11.67 26.51
CA ALA A 37 24.44 11.32 27.62
C ALA A 37 23.60 12.52 28.07
N GLU A 38 24.18 13.72 28.12
CA GLU A 38 23.43 14.96 28.43
C GLU A 38 22.31 15.22 27.41
N LEU A 39 22.58 15.05 26.11
CA LEU A 39 21.58 15.27 25.06
C LEU A 39 20.43 14.24 25.14
N VAL A 40 20.75 12.98 25.39
CA VAL A 40 19.75 11.92 25.60
C VAL A 40 18.90 12.23 26.85
N ASN A 41 19.50 12.66 27.94
CA ASN A 41 18.79 13.06 29.15
C ASN A 41 17.86 14.27 28.92
N LEU A 42 18.24 15.24 28.09
CA LEU A 42 17.36 16.34 27.73
C LEU A 42 16.08 15.87 27.04
N VAL A 43 16.20 14.91 26.12
CA VAL A 43 15.05 14.31 25.45
C VAL A 43 14.20 13.50 26.44
N GLN A 44 14.81 12.62 27.23
CA GLN A 44 14.10 11.77 28.19
C GLN A 44 13.40 12.55 29.32
N SER A 45 13.97 13.69 29.71
CA SER A 45 13.35 14.59 30.68
C SER A 45 12.30 15.54 30.09
N GLY A 46 12.11 15.54 28.77
CA GLY A 46 11.20 16.44 28.09
C GLY A 46 11.63 17.92 28.10
N ASN A 47 12.92 18.19 28.28
CA ASN A 47 13.45 19.56 28.34
C ASN A 47 13.73 20.13 26.95
N PHE A 48 12.66 20.26 26.14
CA PHE A 48 12.75 20.73 24.75
C PHE A 48 13.11 22.21 24.65
N GLU A 49 12.74 23.04 25.64
CA GLU A 49 13.12 24.45 25.68
C GLU A 49 14.65 24.65 25.65
N LYS A 50 15.39 23.81 26.37
CA LYS A 50 16.86 23.85 26.34
C LYS A 50 17.41 23.43 24.98
N ILE A 51 16.78 22.44 24.32
CA ILE A 51 17.17 22.01 22.96
C ILE A 51 16.91 23.12 21.93
N GLU A 52 15.77 23.80 22.03
CA GLU A 52 15.42 24.92 21.17
C GLU A 52 16.43 26.08 21.28
N ASN A 53 16.94 26.31 22.46
CA ASN A 53 17.83 27.46 22.77
C ASN A 53 19.31 27.10 22.70
N LEU A 54 19.73 25.97 22.15
CA LEU A 54 21.14 25.64 21.93
C LEU A 54 21.87 26.72 21.15
N LYS A 55 22.97 27.21 21.73
CA LYS A 55 23.79 28.25 21.09
C LYS A 55 24.67 27.67 19.99
N ASN A 56 25.14 28.51 19.05
CA ASN A 56 26.04 28.05 17.97
C ASN A 56 27.32 27.39 18.48
N SER A 57 27.85 27.82 19.64
CA SER A 57 29.00 27.18 20.28
C SER A 57 28.71 25.77 20.75
N GLU A 58 27.48 25.45 21.16
CA GLU A 58 27.03 24.15 21.57
C GLU A 58 26.75 23.26 20.31
N LEU A 59 26.07 23.82 19.30
CA LEU A 59 25.86 23.15 18.01
C LEU A 59 27.19 22.73 17.39
N LYS A 60 28.22 23.57 17.46
CA LYS A 60 29.57 23.25 16.99
C LYS A 60 30.21 22.08 17.76
N LYS A 61 29.98 22.00 19.07
CA LYS A 61 30.46 20.83 19.88
C LYS A 61 29.72 19.56 19.51
N ILE A 62 28.39 19.64 19.36
CA ILE A 62 27.53 18.51 19.00
C ILE A 62 27.89 18.01 17.59
N ALA A 63 28.02 18.89 16.60
CA ALA A 63 28.35 18.49 15.23
C ALA A 63 29.73 17.78 15.12
N LYS A 64 30.68 18.11 15.99
CA LYS A 64 31.99 17.43 16.04
C LYS A 64 31.91 15.95 16.44
N LEU A 65 30.79 15.51 17.07
CA LEU A 65 30.62 14.12 17.44
C LEU A 65 30.39 13.23 16.22
N GLN A 66 29.97 13.78 15.10
CA GLN A 66 29.64 13.06 13.85
C GLN A 66 28.68 11.85 14.09
N ASP A 67 27.78 11.96 15.05
CA ASP A 67 26.89 10.87 15.54
C ASP A 67 25.40 11.11 15.25
N GLY A 68 25.10 12.18 14.49
CA GLY A 68 23.73 12.52 14.10
C GLY A 68 22.87 13.17 15.18
N ALA A 69 23.40 13.50 16.34
CA ALA A 69 22.61 14.03 17.46
C ALA A 69 21.71 15.22 17.07
N LEU A 70 22.18 16.15 16.21
CA LEU A 70 21.35 17.27 15.74
C LEU A 70 20.12 16.81 14.96
N TYR A 71 20.23 15.71 14.19
CA TYR A 71 19.12 15.11 13.48
C TYR A 71 18.06 14.57 14.45
N TYR A 72 18.48 13.79 15.45
CA TYR A 72 17.55 13.18 16.42
C TYR A 72 16.87 14.23 17.30
N LEU A 73 17.61 15.26 17.73
CA LEU A 73 17.04 16.40 18.47
C LEU A 73 16.03 17.17 17.63
N ALA A 74 16.31 17.37 16.33
CA ALA A 74 15.38 18.04 15.42
C ALA A 74 14.10 17.23 15.21
N MET A 75 14.16 15.90 15.14
CA MET A 75 12.97 15.05 15.07
C MET A 75 12.08 15.21 16.30
N HIS A 76 12.64 15.24 17.49
CA HIS A 76 11.86 15.51 18.70
C HIS A 76 11.24 16.91 18.72
N LEU A 77 11.96 17.94 18.27
CA LEU A 77 11.40 19.28 18.15
C LEU A 77 10.23 19.34 17.16
N GLU A 78 10.34 18.62 16.05
CA GLU A 78 9.26 18.53 15.04
C GLU A 78 8.03 17.83 15.63
N GLU A 79 8.20 16.71 16.32
CA GLU A 79 7.11 15.99 17.02
C GLU A 79 6.37 16.89 18.04
N HIS A 80 7.07 17.86 18.61
CA HIS A 80 6.51 18.85 19.56
C HIS A 80 6.05 20.16 18.91
N GLY A 81 6.02 20.23 17.58
CA GLY A 81 5.53 21.39 16.83
C GLY A 81 6.53 22.53 16.65
N ASN A 82 7.78 22.37 17.10
CA ASN A 82 8.83 23.39 17.06
C ASN A 82 9.62 23.38 15.75
N ARG A 83 8.90 23.52 14.63
CA ARG A 83 9.40 23.38 13.26
C ARG A 83 10.60 24.31 12.95
N ASN A 84 10.58 25.56 13.41
CA ASN A 84 11.66 26.51 13.12
C ASN A 84 12.96 26.13 13.82
N SER A 85 12.90 25.71 15.07
CA SER A 85 14.05 25.23 15.82
C SER A 85 14.59 23.94 15.23
N ALA A 86 13.70 23.01 14.80
CA ALA A 86 14.08 21.80 14.08
C ALA A 86 14.84 22.13 12.78
N LYS A 87 14.30 23.02 11.93
CA LYS A 87 14.98 23.49 10.70
C LYS A 87 16.37 24.08 10.97
N ARG A 88 16.53 24.84 12.05
CA ARG A 88 17.82 25.42 12.46
C ARG A 88 18.86 24.33 12.79
N LEU A 89 18.48 23.33 13.57
CA LEU A 89 19.36 22.20 13.91
C LEU A 89 19.76 21.40 12.66
N LEU A 90 18.79 21.11 11.79
CA LEU A 90 19.00 20.36 10.56
C LEU A 90 19.92 21.10 9.58
N ARG A 91 19.73 22.43 9.42
CA ARG A 91 20.60 23.27 8.60
C ARG A 91 22.04 23.19 9.11
N TYR A 92 22.25 23.35 10.42
CA TYR A 92 23.57 23.20 11.01
C TYR A 92 24.14 21.80 10.79
N GLY A 93 23.29 20.74 10.89
CA GLY A 93 23.69 19.37 10.67
C GLY A 93 24.18 19.11 9.25
N PHE A 94 23.41 19.45 8.20
CA PHE A 94 23.83 19.16 6.83
C PHE A 94 25.01 20.04 6.34
N GLU A 95 25.31 21.15 7.02
CA GLU A 95 26.47 21.98 6.74
C GLU A 95 27.76 21.48 7.41
N HIS A 96 27.65 20.68 8.48
CA HIS A 96 28.81 20.34 9.34
C HIS A 96 29.01 18.84 9.59
N TYR A 97 28.03 17.99 9.27
CA TYR A 97 28.19 16.54 9.31
C TYR A 97 28.74 16.01 7.98
N ASP A 98 29.41 14.87 8.06
CA ASP A 98 29.67 14.02 6.91
C ASP A 98 28.46 13.10 6.61
N ALA A 99 28.47 12.44 5.43
CA ALA A 99 27.46 11.41 5.16
C ALA A 99 27.63 10.22 6.14
N PRO A 100 26.56 9.60 6.61
CA PRO A 100 25.16 9.73 6.15
C PRO A 100 24.37 10.86 6.82
N TYR A 101 24.86 11.42 7.91
CA TYR A 101 24.10 12.36 8.74
C TYR A 101 23.78 13.67 8.04
N ALA A 102 24.70 14.18 7.20
CA ALA A 102 24.43 15.35 6.37
C ALA A 102 23.21 15.11 5.48
N VAL A 103 23.13 13.93 4.84
CA VAL A 103 22.06 13.58 3.90
C VAL A 103 20.70 13.48 4.59
N ILE A 104 20.63 12.79 5.74
CA ILE A 104 19.35 12.68 6.46
C ILE A 104 18.89 13.98 7.08
N CYS A 105 19.81 14.84 7.54
CA CYS A 105 19.50 16.20 7.98
C CYS A 105 18.90 17.03 6.85
N GLU A 106 19.49 16.99 5.66
CA GLU A 106 19.01 17.72 4.51
C GLU A 106 17.63 17.22 4.04
N ASN A 107 17.44 15.91 3.97
CA ASN A 107 16.16 15.33 3.59
C ASN A 107 15.03 15.74 4.55
N LEU A 108 15.28 15.73 5.85
CA LEU A 108 14.30 16.18 6.83
C LEU A 108 14.10 17.70 6.76
N PHE A 109 15.17 18.48 6.57
CA PHE A 109 15.07 19.94 6.36
C PHE A 109 14.15 20.27 5.18
N LEU A 110 14.36 19.65 4.02
CA LEU A 110 13.55 19.88 2.82
C LEU A 110 12.06 19.52 3.01
N ARG A 111 11.75 18.51 3.86
CA ARG A 111 10.36 18.21 4.24
C ARG A 111 9.73 19.28 5.13
N LEU A 112 10.54 19.94 5.97
CA LEU A 112 10.08 20.96 6.90
C LEU A 112 10.16 22.39 6.31
N ALA A 113 10.93 22.60 5.27
CA ALA A 113 11.17 23.89 4.64
C ALA A 113 9.92 24.43 3.94
N ASP A 114 9.77 25.74 3.90
CA ASP A 114 8.82 26.38 3.01
C ASP A 114 9.31 26.34 1.55
N VAL A 115 8.48 26.84 0.63
CA VAL A 115 8.77 26.73 -0.79
C VAL A 115 10.02 27.54 -1.20
N GLU A 116 10.22 28.71 -0.63
CA GLU A 116 11.38 29.57 -0.92
C GLU A 116 12.69 28.97 -0.39
N GLU A 117 12.66 28.42 0.83
CA GLU A 117 13.80 27.69 1.40
C GLU A 117 14.17 26.46 0.56
N ARG A 118 13.17 25.71 0.03
CA ARG A 118 13.40 24.57 -0.84
C ARG A 118 14.01 24.99 -2.18
N ILE A 119 13.47 26.02 -2.81
CA ILE A 119 14.01 26.59 -4.05
C ILE A 119 15.48 26.93 -3.87
N SER A 120 15.79 27.76 -2.87
CA SER A 120 17.16 28.18 -2.59
C SER A 120 18.10 26.98 -2.41
N ARG A 121 17.65 25.96 -1.69
CA ARG A 121 18.47 24.77 -1.42
C ARG A 121 18.70 23.90 -2.66
N TYR A 122 17.68 23.69 -3.49
CA TYR A 122 17.82 22.96 -4.75
C TYR A 122 18.73 23.68 -5.75
N GLU A 123 18.62 25.00 -5.87
CA GLU A 123 19.51 25.81 -6.71
C GLU A 123 20.98 25.69 -6.28
N GLU A 124 21.27 25.73 -4.97
CA GLU A 124 22.63 25.50 -4.44
C GLU A 124 23.14 24.09 -4.76
N ASN A 125 22.32 23.07 -4.60
CA ASN A 125 22.69 21.67 -4.87
C ASN A 125 22.97 21.44 -6.35
N ILE A 126 22.12 21.96 -7.24
CA ILE A 126 22.30 21.89 -8.69
C ILE A 126 23.62 22.56 -9.10
N ALA A 127 23.91 23.75 -8.60
CA ALA A 127 25.17 24.42 -8.91
C ALA A 127 26.41 23.64 -8.46
N LYS A 128 26.36 22.97 -7.30
CA LYS A 128 27.43 22.08 -6.81
C LYS A 128 27.59 20.84 -7.70
N LEU A 129 26.48 20.20 -8.10
CA LEU A 129 26.46 19.02 -8.97
C LEU A 129 27.02 19.34 -10.34
N GLU A 130 26.57 20.43 -10.98
CA GLU A 130 27.08 20.89 -12.28
C GLU A 130 28.59 21.14 -12.26
N LYS A 131 29.08 21.81 -11.21
CA LYS A 131 30.54 22.03 -11.02
C LYS A 131 31.31 20.72 -10.89
N THR A 132 30.73 19.73 -10.19
CA THR A 132 31.31 18.40 -10.02
C THR A 132 31.35 17.64 -11.33
N ILE A 133 30.23 17.62 -12.07
CA ILE A 133 30.12 16.99 -13.40
C ILE A 133 31.15 17.59 -14.36
N LYS A 134 31.21 18.92 -14.49
CA LYS A 134 32.21 19.61 -15.33
C LYS A 134 33.66 19.26 -14.99
N ARG A 135 33.96 19.03 -13.69
CA ARG A 135 35.28 18.61 -13.22
C ARG A 135 35.59 17.14 -13.60
N LEU A 136 34.58 16.26 -13.52
CA LEU A 136 34.72 14.85 -13.86
C LEU A 136 34.87 14.66 -15.37
N GLU A 137 34.08 15.36 -16.18
CA GLU A 137 34.15 15.34 -17.64
C GLU A 137 35.54 15.71 -18.18
N LYS A 138 36.24 16.67 -17.54
CA LYS A 138 37.61 17.04 -17.88
C LYS A 138 38.67 15.97 -17.57
N LYS A 139 38.36 14.95 -16.76
CA LYS A 139 39.32 13.94 -16.26
C LYS A 139 39.27 12.57 -16.96
N ASN A 140 38.51 12.44 -17.99
CA ASN A 140 38.21 11.30 -18.88
C ASN A 140 38.99 9.98 -18.60
N THR A 141 38.48 9.12 -17.70
CA THR A 141 38.95 7.73 -17.47
C THR A 141 37.75 6.80 -17.32
N GLU A 142 37.81 5.59 -17.87
CA GLU A 142 36.69 4.60 -17.89
C GLU A 142 36.08 4.31 -16.51
N THR A 143 36.87 4.28 -15.47
CA THR A 143 36.42 4.09 -14.07
C THR A 143 35.52 5.21 -13.55
N LYS A 144 35.46 6.35 -14.23
CA LYS A 144 34.69 7.54 -13.79
C LYS A 144 33.38 7.72 -14.56
N GLN A 145 33.11 6.85 -15.54
CA GLN A 145 31.86 6.94 -16.31
C GLN A 145 30.64 6.54 -15.44
N SER A 146 30.80 5.59 -14.55
CA SER A 146 29.75 5.23 -13.57
C SER A 146 29.45 6.39 -12.64
N ASP A 147 30.50 6.97 -12.01
CA ASP A 147 30.35 8.12 -11.13
C ASP A 147 29.68 9.29 -11.84
N LEU A 148 30.07 9.55 -13.11
CA LEU A 148 29.50 10.63 -13.90
C LEU A 148 27.99 10.42 -14.17
N ASN A 149 27.58 9.17 -14.44
CA ASN A 149 26.19 8.83 -14.63
C ASN A 149 25.39 9.00 -13.33
N ASP A 150 25.95 8.61 -12.19
CA ASP A 150 25.30 8.79 -10.89
C ASP A 150 25.09 10.28 -10.57
N TYR A 151 26.08 11.12 -10.81
CA TYR A 151 25.96 12.59 -10.64
C TYR A 151 24.93 13.20 -11.62
N ARG A 152 24.84 12.71 -12.85
CA ARG A 152 23.83 13.19 -13.82
C ARG A 152 22.43 12.77 -13.41
N ASN A 153 22.27 11.55 -12.91
CA ASN A 153 20.98 11.07 -12.37
C ASN A 153 20.55 11.92 -11.18
N GLU A 154 21.48 12.20 -10.25
CA GLU A 154 21.20 13.07 -9.11
C GLU A 154 20.84 14.49 -9.55
N LEU A 155 21.54 15.05 -10.55
CA LEU A 155 21.21 16.37 -11.12
C LEU A 155 19.77 16.39 -11.65
N ASN A 156 19.35 15.36 -12.39
CA ASN A 156 17.99 15.26 -12.93
C ASN A 156 16.93 15.18 -11.80
N LEU A 157 17.23 14.44 -10.71
CA LEU A 157 16.35 14.36 -9.55
C LEU A 157 16.20 15.73 -8.85
N GLN A 158 17.32 16.44 -8.63
CA GLN A 158 17.32 17.77 -8.01
C GLN A 158 16.61 18.79 -8.91
N GLN A 159 16.78 18.70 -10.24
CA GLN A 159 16.11 19.59 -11.19
C GLN A 159 14.59 19.36 -11.17
N THR A 160 14.15 18.09 -11.16
CA THR A 160 12.72 17.76 -11.03
C THR A 160 12.12 18.28 -9.72
N ALA A 161 12.85 18.16 -8.62
CA ALA A 161 12.41 18.67 -7.32
C ALA A 161 12.36 20.22 -7.28
N LEU A 162 13.30 20.89 -7.96
CA LEU A 162 13.29 22.35 -8.12
C LEU A 162 12.10 22.79 -8.98
N ASP A 163 11.83 22.12 -10.10
CA ASP A 163 10.68 22.41 -10.94
C ASP A 163 9.36 22.23 -10.16
N ALA A 164 9.27 21.19 -9.32
CA ALA A 164 8.12 21.00 -8.44
C ALA A 164 7.95 22.18 -7.45
N ALA A 165 9.05 22.69 -6.89
CA ALA A 165 9.01 23.85 -5.99
C ALA A 165 8.67 25.16 -6.75
N TYR A 166 9.16 25.33 -7.98
CA TYR A 166 8.75 26.45 -8.83
C TYR A 166 7.26 26.43 -9.17
N ILE A 167 6.69 25.25 -9.43
CA ILE A 167 5.26 25.11 -9.66
C ILE A 167 4.46 25.51 -8.42
N GLU A 168 4.86 25.07 -7.23
CA GLU A 168 4.21 25.47 -5.98
C GLU A 168 4.27 27.01 -5.76
N ALA A 169 5.38 27.65 -6.14
CA ALA A 169 5.56 29.09 -6.04
C ALA A 169 4.91 29.88 -7.19
N GLY A 170 4.34 29.22 -8.20
CA GLY A 170 3.80 29.86 -9.39
C GLY A 170 4.84 30.44 -10.35
N LEU A 171 6.09 30.00 -10.25
CA LEU A 171 7.24 30.51 -11.02
C LEU A 171 7.46 29.67 -12.31
N PHE A 172 6.42 29.52 -13.12
CA PHE A 172 6.41 28.67 -14.32
C PHE A 172 7.46 29.05 -15.35
N ASP A 173 7.91 30.29 -15.41
CA ASP A 173 8.95 30.76 -16.34
C ASP A 173 10.35 30.21 -16.02
N LYS A 174 10.53 29.68 -14.81
CA LYS A 174 11.81 29.12 -14.34
C LYS A 174 11.94 27.61 -14.51
N LEU A 175 10.92 26.94 -15.01
CA LEU A 175 10.94 25.49 -15.17
C LEU A 175 12.03 25.05 -16.13
N SER A 176 12.72 23.95 -15.83
CA SER A 176 13.70 23.32 -16.71
C SER A 176 13.07 22.69 -17.94
N VAL A 177 11.82 22.23 -17.81
CA VAL A 177 10.97 21.70 -18.87
C VAL A 177 9.71 22.54 -18.94
N SER A 178 9.15 22.77 -20.11
CA SER A 178 7.92 23.57 -20.21
C SER A 178 6.78 22.93 -19.44
N PHE A 179 5.92 23.75 -18.86
CA PHE A 179 4.75 23.29 -18.12
C PHE A 179 3.82 22.42 -18.98
N GLU A 180 3.73 22.74 -20.27
CA GLU A 180 3.02 21.95 -21.27
C GLU A 180 3.58 20.52 -21.39
N THR A 181 4.91 20.40 -21.37
CA THR A 181 5.56 19.08 -21.42
C THR A 181 5.18 18.25 -20.21
N TYR A 182 5.24 18.78 -18.99
CA TYR A 182 4.81 18.03 -17.81
C TYR A 182 3.35 17.57 -17.86
N ILE A 183 2.45 18.40 -18.38
CA ILE A 183 1.03 18.03 -18.47
C ILE A 183 0.76 17.02 -19.59
N ALA A 184 1.51 17.08 -20.69
CA ALA A 184 1.37 16.17 -21.83
C ALA A 184 2.07 14.82 -21.62
N GLU A 185 3.10 14.74 -20.80
CA GLU A 185 3.86 13.51 -20.58
C GLU A 185 3.02 12.38 -19.98
N ARG A 186 3.37 11.15 -20.36
CA ARG A 186 2.69 9.93 -19.91
C ARG A 186 2.89 9.66 -18.43
N GLU A 187 4.06 9.96 -17.91
CA GLU A 187 4.47 9.72 -16.53
C GLU A 187 5.03 11.00 -15.92
N ILE A 188 4.12 11.85 -15.45
CA ILE A 188 4.52 13.03 -14.69
C ILE A 188 5.09 12.54 -13.35
N PRO A 189 6.30 12.98 -12.94
CA PRO A 189 6.83 12.65 -11.64
C PRO A 189 5.83 12.98 -10.52
N GLN A 190 5.69 12.09 -9.53
CA GLN A 190 4.73 12.28 -8.44
C GLN A 190 4.95 13.61 -7.70
N THR A 191 6.19 14.07 -7.59
CA THR A 191 6.54 15.37 -7.01
C THR A 191 5.90 16.53 -7.77
N ILE A 192 5.96 16.50 -9.10
CA ILE A 192 5.34 17.51 -9.98
C ILE A 192 3.81 17.48 -9.82
N THR A 193 3.20 16.30 -9.83
CA THR A 193 1.75 16.15 -9.64
C THR A 193 1.31 16.74 -8.30
N THR A 194 2.00 16.40 -7.21
CA THR A 194 1.69 16.89 -5.86
C THR A 194 1.82 18.41 -5.77
N SER A 195 2.86 18.98 -6.37
CA SER A 195 3.07 20.43 -6.38
C SER A 195 2.02 21.17 -7.22
N LEU A 196 1.60 20.59 -8.35
CA LEU A 196 0.48 21.11 -9.14
C LEU A 196 -0.83 21.10 -8.35
N GLU A 197 -1.15 19.99 -7.70
CA GLU A 197 -2.36 19.88 -6.86
C GLU A 197 -2.37 20.93 -5.75
N LYS A 198 -1.23 21.13 -5.11
CA LYS A 198 -1.07 22.15 -4.06
C LYS A 198 -1.26 23.56 -4.61
N TYR A 199 -0.53 23.93 -5.67
CA TYR A 199 -0.66 25.26 -6.30
C TYR A 199 -2.10 25.56 -6.70
N ILE A 200 -2.78 24.59 -7.28
CA ILE A 200 -4.17 24.71 -7.72
C ILE A 200 -5.13 24.89 -6.55
N SER A 201 -4.94 24.13 -5.46
CA SER A 201 -5.77 24.25 -4.25
C SER A 201 -5.65 25.62 -3.58
N GLU A 202 -4.48 26.24 -3.68
CA GLU A 202 -4.18 27.54 -3.08
C GLU A 202 -4.53 28.73 -3.98
N ASN A 203 -4.62 28.52 -5.33
CA ASN A 203 -4.78 29.59 -6.33
C ASN A 203 -6.00 29.38 -7.26
N GLN A 204 -7.19 29.26 -6.71
CA GLN A 204 -8.43 28.95 -7.44
C GLN A 204 -8.80 29.92 -8.58
N ASN A 205 -8.17 31.08 -8.69
CA ASN A 205 -8.54 32.16 -9.63
C ASN A 205 -7.42 32.62 -10.59
N GLY A 206 -6.23 31.94 -10.64
CA GLY A 206 -5.06 32.61 -11.19
C GLY A 206 -4.32 31.99 -12.38
N THR A 207 -4.69 30.83 -12.89
CA THR A 207 -3.87 30.09 -13.86
C THR A 207 -3.97 30.53 -15.33
N SER A 208 -4.81 31.53 -15.66
CA SER A 208 -5.22 31.80 -17.05
C SER A 208 -4.30 32.70 -17.89
N HIS A 209 -3.24 33.23 -17.38
CA HIS A 209 -2.60 34.40 -18.06
C HIS A 209 -1.40 34.09 -18.99
N ARG A 210 -0.89 32.84 -19.09
CA ARG A 210 0.33 32.56 -19.88
C ARG A 210 0.29 31.35 -20.80
N VAL A 211 -0.86 30.75 -21.00
CA VAL A 211 -1.00 29.51 -21.80
C VAL A 211 -1.97 29.73 -22.96
N SER A 212 -1.76 29.10 -24.12
CA SER A 212 -2.74 29.16 -25.21
C SER A 212 -4.12 28.73 -24.73
N ALA A 213 -5.20 29.36 -25.24
CA ALA A 213 -6.56 29.11 -24.76
C ALA A 213 -6.96 27.62 -24.82
N ALA A 214 -6.49 26.91 -25.87
CA ALA A 214 -6.76 25.47 -26.02
C ALA A 214 -6.08 24.64 -24.93
N PHE A 215 -4.83 24.97 -24.59
CA PHE A 215 -4.06 24.30 -23.57
C PHE A 215 -4.57 24.66 -22.16
N ALA A 216 -4.96 25.93 -21.94
CA ALA A 216 -5.59 26.36 -20.69
C ALA A 216 -6.86 25.56 -20.38
N ASN A 217 -7.68 25.28 -21.39
CA ASN A 217 -8.89 24.47 -21.22
C ASN A 217 -8.59 23.01 -20.87
N VAL A 218 -7.61 22.38 -21.53
CA VAL A 218 -7.15 21.01 -21.23
C VAL A 218 -6.62 20.92 -19.81
N THR A 219 -5.81 21.86 -19.41
CA THR A 219 -5.24 21.94 -18.06
C THR A 219 -6.34 22.16 -17.03
N SER A 220 -7.24 23.14 -17.26
CA SER A 220 -8.35 23.42 -16.35
C SER A 220 -9.28 22.23 -16.15
N ALA A 221 -9.56 21.46 -17.21
CA ALA A 221 -10.38 20.27 -17.10
C ALA A 221 -9.75 19.22 -16.19
N ARG A 222 -8.43 18.96 -16.32
CA ARG A 222 -7.69 18.01 -15.47
C ARG A 222 -7.64 18.48 -14.01
N ILE A 223 -7.40 19.76 -13.81
CA ILE A 223 -7.38 20.44 -12.51
C ILE A 223 -8.71 20.26 -11.79
N LEU A 224 -9.81 20.62 -12.43
CA LEU A 224 -11.15 20.49 -11.87
C LEU A 224 -11.45 19.02 -11.48
N TYR A 225 -10.97 18.05 -12.27
CA TYR A 225 -11.13 16.64 -11.92
C TYR A 225 -10.39 16.28 -10.62
N VAL A 226 -9.14 16.69 -10.47
CA VAL A 226 -8.33 16.43 -9.27
C VAL A 226 -8.97 17.08 -8.03
N GLN A 227 -9.50 18.30 -8.18
CA GLN A 227 -10.23 19.02 -7.12
C GLN A 227 -11.64 18.43 -6.84
N ARG A 228 -12.03 17.35 -7.52
CA ARG A 228 -13.34 16.70 -7.41
C ARG A 228 -14.54 17.55 -7.88
N TYR A 229 -14.31 18.61 -8.67
CA TYR A 229 -15.36 19.35 -9.37
C TYR A 229 -15.76 18.63 -10.66
N TYR A 230 -16.22 17.38 -10.52
CA TYR A 230 -16.40 16.43 -11.62
C TYR A 230 -17.35 16.94 -12.70
N GLN A 231 -18.45 17.58 -12.34
CA GLN A 231 -19.41 18.10 -13.32
C GLN A 231 -18.82 19.25 -14.14
N GLN A 232 -18.11 20.17 -13.52
CA GLN A 232 -17.47 21.31 -14.21
C GLN A 232 -16.35 20.80 -15.12
N SER A 233 -15.54 19.85 -14.64
CA SER A 233 -14.52 19.17 -15.46
C SER A 233 -15.15 18.49 -16.66
N ALA A 234 -16.21 17.70 -16.47
CA ALA A 234 -16.91 17.00 -17.54
C ALA A 234 -17.46 17.97 -18.62
N ASN A 235 -18.10 19.06 -18.20
CA ASN A 235 -18.63 20.06 -19.13
C ASN A 235 -17.54 20.65 -20.00
N LEU A 236 -16.40 21.01 -19.40
CA LEU A 236 -15.26 21.56 -20.14
C LEU A 236 -14.64 20.54 -21.11
N VAL A 237 -14.55 19.27 -20.72
CA VAL A 237 -14.10 18.18 -21.61
C VAL A 237 -15.03 18.06 -22.83
N LEU A 238 -16.35 18.07 -22.60
CA LEU A 238 -17.33 17.96 -23.71
C LEU A 238 -17.25 19.18 -24.64
N GLU A 239 -17.00 20.39 -24.14
CA GLU A 239 -16.74 21.59 -24.95
C GLU A 239 -15.44 21.47 -25.78
N ILE A 240 -14.35 20.96 -25.19
CA ILE A 240 -13.09 20.70 -25.91
C ILE A 240 -13.33 19.72 -27.06
N PHE A 241 -14.08 18.65 -26.84
CA PHE A 241 -14.38 17.66 -27.88
C PHE A 241 -15.29 18.20 -28.97
N ARG A 242 -16.32 19.00 -28.62
CA ARG A 242 -17.17 19.68 -29.62
C ARG A 242 -16.36 20.65 -30.49
N SER A 243 -15.47 21.43 -29.90
CA SER A 243 -14.56 22.32 -30.63
C SER A 243 -13.63 21.56 -31.57
N PHE A 244 -13.07 20.43 -31.11
CA PHE A 244 -12.23 19.55 -31.97
C PHE A 244 -12.98 19.04 -33.19
N LEU A 245 -14.24 18.58 -33.01
CA LEU A 245 -15.05 18.08 -34.12
C LEU A 245 -15.43 19.19 -35.15
N GLN A 246 -15.67 20.42 -34.68
CA GLN A 246 -16.03 21.56 -35.52
C GLN A 246 -14.85 22.06 -36.36
N THR A 247 -13.68 22.14 -35.76
CA THR A 247 -12.51 22.75 -36.45
C THR A 247 -11.82 21.82 -37.41
N LYS A 248 -12.06 20.50 -37.35
CA LYS A 248 -11.33 19.46 -38.11
C LYS A 248 -9.82 19.62 -38.05
N ASN A 249 -9.31 20.34 -37.10
CA ASN A 249 -7.92 20.73 -36.98
C ASN A 249 -7.14 19.70 -36.18
N VAL A 250 -6.41 18.83 -36.91
CA VAL A 250 -5.53 17.82 -36.28
C VAL A 250 -4.42 18.46 -35.44
N ALA A 251 -4.03 19.72 -35.71
CA ALA A 251 -3.06 20.44 -34.91
C ALA A 251 -3.58 20.74 -33.48
N SER A 252 -4.89 20.87 -33.27
CA SER A 252 -5.47 20.97 -31.93
C SER A 252 -5.39 19.65 -31.16
N SER A 253 -5.12 18.54 -31.86
CA SER A 253 -4.90 17.22 -31.23
C SER A 253 -3.50 17.04 -30.65
N ALA A 254 -2.60 18.02 -30.79
CA ALA A 254 -1.25 17.96 -30.24
C ALA A 254 -1.26 17.73 -28.70
N PHE A 255 -2.34 18.16 -28.03
CA PHE A 255 -2.57 17.93 -26.61
C PHE A 255 -3.31 16.62 -26.30
N PHE A 256 -3.76 15.88 -27.33
CA PHE A 256 -4.41 14.59 -27.16
C PHE A 256 -3.36 13.52 -26.96
N THR A 257 -2.94 13.37 -25.73
CA THR A 257 -2.10 12.26 -25.28
C THR A 257 -2.95 11.26 -24.52
N ARG A 258 -2.48 10.02 -24.40
CA ARG A 258 -3.19 8.99 -23.64
C ARG A 258 -3.54 9.43 -22.20
N PRO A 259 -2.64 10.05 -21.39
CA PRO A 259 -2.98 10.54 -20.05
C PRO A 259 -4.09 11.57 -20.07
N VAL A 260 -4.04 12.53 -20.98
CA VAL A 260 -5.06 13.59 -21.12
C VAL A 260 -6.42 12.98 -21.44
N ILE A 261 -6.50 12.11 -22.45
CA ILE A 261 -7.77 11.45 -22.83
C ILE A 261 -8.28 10.56 -21.69
N SER A 262 -7.38 9.87 -20.96
CA SER A 262 -7.77 9.06 -19.82
C SER A 262 -8.37 9.91 -18.69
N ASP A 263 -7.79 11.06 -18.39
CA ASP A 263 -8.32 11.98 -17.37
C ASP A 263 -9.65 12.59 -17.83
N PHE A 264 -9.78 12.91 -19.11
CA PHE A 264 -11.05 13.36 -19.71
C PHE A 264 -12.16 12.31 -19.55
N GLY A 265 -11.83 11.05 -19.90
CA GLY A 265 -12.78 9.94 -19.73
C GLY A 265 -13.22 9.74 -18.30
N LYS A 266 -12.28 9.78 -17.35
CA LYS A 266 -12.60 9.72 -15.91
C LYS A 266 -13.49 10.88 -15.47
N ALA A 267 -13.17 12.09 -15.90
CA ALA A 267 -13.94 13.30 -15.57
C ALA A 267 -15.39 13.19 -16.06
N VAL A 268 -15.59 12.78 -17.30
CA VAL A 268 -16.93 12.64 -17.89
C VAL A 268 -17.69 11.48 -17.22
N LEU A 269 -17.04 10.35 -16.97
CA LEU A 269 -17.66 9.24 -16.21
C LEU A 269 -18.09 9.64 -14.80
N ALA A 270 -17.35 10.50 -14.12
CA ALA A 270 -17.66 10.94 -12.76
C ALA A 270 -18.67 12.09 -12.74
N GLY A 271 -18.62 13.01 -13.74
CA GLY A 271 -19.38 14.28 -13.72
C GLY A 271 -20.69 14.26 -14.47
N VAL A 272 -20.89 13.33 -15.44
CA VAL A 272 -22.14 13.25 -16.21
C VAL A 272 -23.15 12.34 -15.54
N SER A 273 -24.37 12.81 -15.38
CA SER A 273 -25.51 12.09 -14.80
C SER A 273 -26.75 12.25 -15.67
N GLY A 274 -27.68 11.28 -15.56
CA GLY A 274 -28.90 11.23 -16.38
C GLY A 274 -28.68 10.48 -17.70
N LYS A 275 -29.76 9.82 -18.20
CA LYS A 275 -29.70 8.94 -19.38
C LYS A 275 -29.34 9.73 -20.65
N GLU A 276 -29.99 10.84 -20.90
CA GLU A 276 -29.77 11.69 -22.09
C GLU A 276 -28.35 12.24 -22.13
N ASN A 277 -27.88 12.82 -21.05
CA ASN A 277 -26.52 13.37 -20.97
C ASN A 277 -25.44 12.29 -21.15
N ASN A 278 -25.66 11.07 -20.65
CA ASN A 278 -24.74 9.95 -20.87
C ASN A 278 -24.75 9.47 -22.33
N ILE A 279 -25.91 9.51 -23.01
CA ILE A 279 -26.00 9.23 -24.47
C ILE A 279 -25.19 10.27 -25.25
N ASP A 280 -25.39 11.55 -24.98
CA ASP A 280 -24.67 12.64 -25.64
C ASP A 280 -23.17 12.53 -25.44
N ALA A 281 -22.72 12.23 -24.20
CA ALA A 281 -21.32 12.04 -23.90
C ALA A 281 -20.74 10.84 -24.62
N ALA A 282 -21.44 9.70 -24.67
CA ALA A 282 -21.00 8.50 -25.38
C ALA A 282 -20.87 8.76 -26.88
N ASN A 283 -21.88 9.37 -27.51
CA ASN A 283 -21.87 9.72 -28.93
C ASN A 283 -20.74 10.71 -29.27
N LEU A 284 -20.45 11.64 -28.37
CA LEU A 284 -19.38 12.60 -28.57
C LEU A 284 -18.00 11.94 -28.53
N PHE A 285 -17.76 11.05 -27.55
CA PHE A 285 -16.53 10.26 -27.47
C PHE A 285 -16.34 9.36 -28.70
N GLU A 286 -17.42 8.70 -29.14
CA GLU A 286 -17.47 7.91 -30.36
C GLU A 286 -17.08 8.75 -31.60
N SER A 287 -17.66 9.95 -31.75
CA SER A 287 -17.38 10.86 -32.86
C SER A 287 -15.92 11.33 -32.84
N VAL A 288 -15.35 11.63 -31.69
CA VAL A 288 -13.94 12.00 -31.52
C VAL A 288 -13.03 10.82 -31.86
N TYR A 289 -13.37 9.61 -31.40
CA TYR A 289 -12.64 8.39 -31.72
C TYR A 289 -12.62 8.17 -33.25
N ALA A 290 -13.78 8.24 -33.91
CA ALA A 290 -13.88 8.02 -35.36
C ALA A 290 -13.10 9.09 -36.13
N GLN A 291 -13.19 10.36 -35.78
CA GLN A 291 -12.44 11.44 -36.44
C GLN A 291 -10.94 11.30 -36.22
N TYR A 292 -10.49 10.97 -34.97
CA TYR A 292 -9.07 10.79 -34.70
C TYR A 292 -8.50 9.58 -35.44
N LEU A 293 -9.25 8.47 -35.53
CA LEU A 293 -8.88 7.28 -36.28
C LEU A 293 -8.78 7.59 -37.78
N ALA A 294 -9.78 8.26 -38.35
CA ALA A 294 -9.77 8.64 -39.79
C ALA A 294 -8.59 9.55 -40.13
N ALA A 295 -8.15 10.41 -39.25
CA ALA A 295 -6.99 11.27 -39.44
C ALA A 295 -5.66 10.52 -39.54
N GLN A 296 -5.60 9.25 -39.12
CA GLN A 296 -4.39 8.41 -39.26
C GLN A 296 -4.25 7.77 -40.65
N GLY A 297 -5.22 7.93 -41.53
CA GLY A 297 -5.16 7.52 -42.96
C GLY A 297 -5.38 6.02 -43.20
N THR A 298 -6.54 5.62 -43.73
CA THR A 298 -6.90 4.30 -44.27
C THR A 298 -7.72 3.37 -43.38
N PRO A 299 -8.49 2.42 -43.94
CA PRO A 299 -9.19 1.40 -43.16
C PRO A 299 -8.18 0.55 -42.41
N VAL A 300 -8.39 0.47 -41.11
CA VAL A 300 -7.49 -0.17 -40.14
C VAL A 300 -7.73 -1.67 -40.16
N ASP A 301 -6.97 -2.36 -41.03
CA ASP A 301 -6.79 -3.81 -40.87
C ASP A 301 -5.74 -4.13 -39.81
N ALA A 302 -5.61 -5.41 -39.44
CA ALA A 302 -4.70 -5.83 -38.39
C ALA A 302 -3.21 -5.49 -38.64
N ILE A 303 -2.83 -5.29 -39.91
CA ILE A 303 -1.45 -4.98 -40.30
C ILE A 303 -1.16 -3.50 -40.12
N SER A 304 -2.12 -2.62 -40.42
CA SER A 304 -1.97 -1.17 -40.25
C SER A 304 -1.90 -0.76 -38.77
N VAL A 305 -2.59 -1.46 -37.87
CA VAL A 305 -2.52 -1.20 -36.42
C VAL A 305 -1.11 -1.42 -35.87
N GLN A 306 -0.41 -2.46 -36.32
CA GLN A 306 0.96 -2.74 -35.84
C GLN A 306 1.94 -1.62 -36.19
N ASN A 307 1.71 -0.92 -37.28
CA ASN A 307 2.58 0.15 -37.77
C ASN A 307 2.28 1.54 -37.17
N LEU A 308 1.18 1.69 -36.43
CA LEU A 308 0.87 2.96 -35.77
C LEU A 308 1.85 3.25 -34.62
N PRO A 309 2.28 4.51 -34.45
CA PRO A 309 3.06 4.91 -33.25
C PRO A 309 2.33 4.59 -31.94
N ASP A 310 3.07 4.23 -30.89
CA ASP A 310 2.47 3.91 -29.61
C ASP A 310 1.72 5.09 -28.98
N SER A 311 2.13 6.33 -29.26
CA SER A 311 1.41 7.53 -28.87
C SER A 311 0.01 7.60 -29.48
N VAL A 312 -0.12 7.26 -30.77
CA VAL A 312 -1.42 7.21 -31.46
C VAL A 312 -2.27 6.05 -30.94
N LYS A 313 -1.68 4.85 -30.83
CA LYS A 313 -2.36 3.70 -30.20
C LYS A 313 -2.90 4.04 -28.84
N GLY A 314 -2.10 4.73 -28.01
CA GLY A 314 -2.51 5.12 -26.68
C GLY A 314 -3.72 6.04 -26.63
N VAL A 315 -3.83 6.99 -27.56
CA VAL A 315 -5.00 7.88 -27.69
C VAL A 315 -6.23 7.09 -28.16
N LEU A 316 -6.09 6.27 -29.21
CA LEU A 316 -7.19 5.43 -29.72
C LEU A 316 -7.69 4.44 -28.67
N HIS A 317 -6.76 3.78 -27.97
CA HIS A 317 -7.11 2.92 -26.82
C HIS A 317 -7.94 3.65 -25.76
N ALA A 318 -7.48 4.83 -25.33
CA ALA A 318 -8.17 5.59 -24.29
C ALA A 318 -9.55 6.08 -24.76
N LEU A 319 -9.66 6.61 -25.97
CA LEU A 319 -10.95 7.02 -26.55
C LEU A 319 -11.92 5.83 -26.63
N ALA A 320 -11.50 4.70 -27.20
CA ALA A 320 -12.35 3.51 -27.32
C ALA A 320 -12.75 2.98 -25.93
N PHE A 321 -11.80 2.88 -25.00
CA PHE A 321 -12.06 2.40 -23.65
C PHE A 321 -13.12 3.25 -22.93
N TYR A 322 -13.00 4.57 -22.95
CA TYR A 322 -13.96 5.44 -22.28
C TYR A 322 -15.30 5.55 -23.03
N THR A 323 -15.30 5.38 -24.36
CA THR A 323 -16.55 5.21 -25.13
C THR A 323 -17.32 3.98 -24.66
N ALA A 324 -16.63 2.82 -24.55
CA ALA A 324 -17.23 1.60 -24.00
C ALA A 324 -17.80 1.83 -22.58
N ARG A 325 -17.03 2.47 -21.70
CA ARG A 325 -17.43 2.79 -20.31
C ARG A 325 -18.68 3.69 -20.23
N LEU A 326 -18.82 4.64 -21.16
CA LEU A 326 -19.98 5.51 -21.22
C LEU A 326 -21.21 4.76 -21.72
N TYR A 327 -21.08 3.93 -22.77
CA TYR A 327 -22.16 3.05 -23.21
C TYR A 327 -22.58 2.03 -22.16
N GLU A 328 -21.63 1.51 -21.36
CA GLU A 328 -21.94 0.61 -20.24
C GLU A 328 -22.88 1.23 -19.19
N LYS A 329 -22.80 2.57 -18.95
CA LYS A 329 -23.72 3.29 -18.07
C LYS A 329 -25.16 3.29 -18.59
N LEU A 330 -25.36 3.14 -19.88
CA LEU A 330 -26.68 3.14 -20.52
C LEU A 330 -27.38 1.77 -20.43
N GLY A 331 -26.65 0.74 -20.02
CA GLY A 331 -27.23 -0.58 -19.76
C GLY A 331 -27.11 -1.58 -20.89
N LYS A 332 -27.85 -2.68 -20.77
CA LYS A 332 -27.73 -3.84 -21.68
C LYS A 332 -28.20 -3.56 -23.11
N GLU A 333 -29.01 -2.54 -23.33
CA GLU A 333 -29.49 -2.14 -24.66
C GLU A 333 -28.33 -1.72 -25.58
N GLN A 334 -27.22 -1.27 -25.01
CA GLN A 334 -26.01 -0.84 -25.70
C GLN A 334 -24.90 -1.91 -25.76
N ALA A 335 -25.23 -3.19 -25.48
CA ALA A 335 -24.24 -4.25 -25.37
C ALA A 335 -23.33 -4.38 -26.60
N ALA A 336 -23.88 -4.23 -27.82
CA ALA A 336 -23.09 -4.29 -29.04
C ALA A 336 -22.02 -3.18 -29.10
N SER A 337 -22.39 -1.95 -28.77
CA SER A 337 -21.44 -0.81 -28.70
C SER A 337 -20.41 -1.02 -27.60
N VAL A 338 -20.83 -1.47 -26.42
CA VAL A 338 -19.93 -1.76 -25.28
C VAL A 338 -18.84 -2.76 -25.69
N ILE A 339 -19.23 -3.89 -26.28
CA ILE A 339 -18.31 -4.95 -26.72
C ILE A 339 -17.38 -4.41 -27.81
N SER A 340 -17.93 -3.81 -28.87
CA SER A 340 -17.17 -3.29 -30.01
C SER A 340 -16.09 -2.30 -29.56
N TYR A 341 -16.39 -1.40 -28.64
CA TYR A 341 -15.44 -0.40 -28.16
C TYR A 341 -14.43 -0.98 -27.17
N TYR A 342 -14.76 -1.99 -26.34
CA TYR A 342 -13.74 -2.70 -25.57
C TYR A 342 -12.81 -3.53 -26.45
N GLU A 343 -13.30 -4.18 -27.50
CA GLU A 343 -12.48 -4.87 -28.50
C GLU A 343 -11.57 -3.90 -29.27
N ALA A 344 -12.08 -2.73 -29.66
CA ALA A 344 -11.25 -1.67 -30.23
C ALA A 344 -10.17 -1.19 -29.24
N ALA A 345 -10.50 -1.02 -27.97
CA ALA A 345 -9.51 -0.66 -26.95
C ALA A 345 -8.44 -1.74 -26.77
N GLN A 346 -8.77 -3.02 -26.85
CA GLN A 346 -7.81 -4.12 -26.84
C GLN A 346 -6.92 -4.09 -28.09
N GLN A 347 -7.50 -3.85 -29.27
CA GLN A 347 -6.79 -3.78 -30.54
C GLN A 347 -5.70 -2.68 -30.55
N PHE A 348 -6.00 -1.51 -29.97
CA PHE A 348 -5.09 -0.38 -29.89
C PHE A 348 -4.30 -0.32 -28.57
N ALA A 349 -4.32 -1.35 -27.75
CA ALA A 349 -3.65 -1.35 -26.44
C ALA A 349 -2.12 -1.17 -26.62
N PRO A 350 -1.51 -0.11 -26.04
CA PRO A 350 -0.08 0.13 -26.17
C PRO A 350 0.77 -0.79 -25.27
N SER A 351 0.15 -1.47 -24.31
CA SER A 351 0.83 -2.42 -23.43
C SER A 351 -0.06 -3.62 -23.11
N ALA A 352 0.57 -4.70 -22.63
CA ALA A 352 -0.14 -5.88 -22.12
C ALA A 352 -1.13 -5.53 -20.99
N GLY A 353 -0.76 -4.61 -20.09
CA GLY A 353 -1.63 -4.17 -19.02
C GLY A 353 -2.88 -3.41 -19.50
N ASP A 354 -2.74 -2.63 -20.57
CA ASP A 354 -3.86 -1.92 -21.18
C ASP A 354 -4.83 -2.88 -21.86
N PHE A 355 -4.28 -3.87 -22.55
CA PHE A 355 -5.04 -4.94 -23.17
C PHE A 355 -5.87 -5.68 -22.12
N ASP A 356 -5.22 -6.17 -21.05
CA ASP A 356 -5.88 -6.91 -19.97
C ASP A 356 -6.91 -6.05 -19.24
N ASN A 357 -6.64 -4.76 -19.06
CA ASN A 357 -7.59 -3.84 -18.43
C ASN A 357 -8.89 -3.71 -19.26
N ALA A 358 -8.75 -3.50 -20.58
CA ALA A 358 -9.92 -3.39 -21.44
C ALA A 358 -10.73 -4.70 -21.52
N LEU A 359 -10.04 -5.83 -21.62
CA LEU A 359 -10.67 -7.16 -21.61
C LEU A 359 -11.33 -7.48 -20.27
N TRP A 360 -10.71 -7.09 -19.14
CA TRP A 360 -11.33 -7.27 -17.81
C TRP A 360 -12.67 -6.52 -17.69
N TYR A 361 -12.73 -5.28 -18.18
CA TYR A 361 -13.98 -4.51 -18.16
C TYR A 361 -15.04 -5.11 -19.08
N GLU A 362 -14.66 -5.62 -20.26
CA GLU A 362 -15.56 -6.37 -21.15
C GLU A 362 -16.14 -7.60 -20.44
N LEU A 363 -15.29 -8.42 -19.83
CA LEU A 363 -15.70 -9.61 -19.09
C LEU A 363 -16.58 -9.24 -17.89
N LYS A 364 -16.25 -8.16 -17.18
CA LYS A 364 -17.04 -7.67 -16.04
C LYS A 364 -18.41 -7.16 -16.47
N PHE A 365 -18.55 -6.61 -17.67
CA PHE A 365 -19.85 -6.27 -18.23
C PHE A 365 -20.73 -7.52 -18.38
N PHE A 366 -20.18 -8.64 -18.86
CA PHE A 366 -20.91 -9.91 -18.97
C PHE A 366 -21.25 -10.53 -17.60
N SER A 367 -20.53 -10.20 -16.53
CA SER A 367 -20.80 -10.77 -15.20
C SER A 367 -22.22 -10.46 -14.68
N LYS A 368 -22.88 -9.48 -15.25
CA LYS A 368 -24.29 -9.13 -14.99
C LYS A 368 -25.26 -10.15 -15.61
N ASP A 369 -24.79 -11.04 -16.51
CA ASP A 369 -25.55 -12.14 -17.10
C ASP A 369 -24.85 -13.47 -16.88
N ASN A 370 -25.32 -14.19 -15.85
CA ASN A 370 -24.72 -15.45 -15.41
C ASN A 370 -24.66 -16.56 -16.45
N LYS A 371 -25.48 -16.50 -17.51
CA LYS A 371 -25.50 -17.54 -18.55
C LYS A 371 -24.35 -17.38 -19.55
N VAL A 372 -23.99 -16.14 -19.84
CA VAL A 372 -22.98 -15.81 -20.86
C VAL A 372 -21.60 -15.65 -20.24
N TYR A 373 -21.56 -15.23 -18.96
CA TYR A 373 -20.31 -14.80 -18.32
C TYR A 373 -19.21 -15.88 -18.28
N LEU A 374 -19.56 -17.10 -17.86
CA LEU A 374 -18.56 -18.17 -17.83
C LEU A 374 -18.02 -18.48 -19.23
N GLU A 375 -18.93 -18.63 -20.20
CA GLU A 375 -18.55 -18.93 -21.58
C GLU A 375 -17.61 -17.88 -22.14
N GLN A 376 -17.90 -16.60 -21.96
CA GLN A 376 -17.05 -15.51 -22.40
C GLN A 376 -15.70 -15.51 -21.70
N LEU A 377 -15.67 -15.73 -20.37
CA LEU A 377 -14.41 -15.80 -19.62
C LEU A 377 -13.55 -16.97 -20.12
N LEU A 378 -14.13 -18.14 -20.34
CA LEU A 378 -13.42 -19.31 -20.84
C LEU A 378 -12.89 -19.12 -22.26
N ASN A 379 -13.69 -18.52 -23.17
CA ASN A 379 -13.31 -18.24 -24.54
C ASN A 379 -12.16 -17.22 -24.65
N LYS A 380 -12.16 -16.23 -23.77
CA LYS A 380 -11.14 -15.14 -23.76
C LYS A 380 -9.88 -15.46 -22.94
N ALA A 381 -9.93 -16.47 -22.06
CA ALA A 381 -8.77 -16.83 -21.24
C ALA A 381 -7.48 -17.15 -22.00
N PRO A 382 -7.51 -17.79 -23.19
CA PRO A 382 -6.29 -18.04 -23.95
C PRO A 382 -5.54 -16.80 -24.45
N ILE A 383 -6.21 -15.64 -24.50
CA ILE A 383 -5.59 -14.39 -24.98
C ILE A 383 -5.10 -13.46 -23.86
N TRP A 384 -5.31 -13.82 -22.58
CA TRP A 384 -4.82 -13.05 -21.43
C TRP A 384 -3.31 -12.84 -21.51
N LYS A 385 -2.84 -11.63 -21.22
CA LYS A 385 -1.41 -11.31 -21.17
C LYS A 385 -0.85 -11.52 -19.77
N ASN A 386 -1.66 -11.21 -18.74
CA ASN A 386 -1.33 -11.42 -17.33
C ASN A 386 -2.54 -12.01 -16.60
N ALA A 387 -2.52 -13.28 -16.32
CA ALA A 387 -3.62 -13.98 -15.65
C ALA A 387 -3.95 -13.44 -14.24
N TYR A 388 -2.98 -12.84 -13.55
CA TYR A 388 -3.20 -12.20 -12.24
C TYR A 388 -4.26 -11.09 -12.32
N HIS A 389 -4.35 -10.42 -13.46
CA HIS A 389 -5.32 -9.34 -13.68
C HIS A 389 -6.78 -9.81 -13.57
N TYR A 390 -7.04 -11.11 -13.78
CA TYR A 390 -8.38 -11.72 -13.80
C TYR A 390 -8.70 -12.56 -12.56
N ASP A 391 -7.83 -12.57 -11.54
CA ASP A 391 -7.98 -13.42 -10.35
C ASP A 391 -9.28 -13.16 -9.58
N ASP A 392 -9.76 -11.91 -9.57
CA ASP A 392 -11.04 -11.53 -8.96
C ASP A 392 -12.23 -12.17 -9.68
N LEU A 393 -12.23 -12.20 -11.01
CA LEU A 393 -13.27 -12.79 -11.84
C LEU A 393 -13.29 -14.33 -11.66
N VAL A 394 -12.11 -14.95 -11.69
CA VAL A 394 -11.93 -16.37 -11.42
C VAL A 394 -12.40 -16.72 -10.01
N SER A 395 -12.07 -15.87 -9.02
CA SER A 395 -12.47 -16.05 -7.63
C SER A 395 -14.01 -15.96 -7.47
N GLU A 396 -14.67 -15.03 -8.16
CA GLU A 396 -16.13 -14.88 -8.16
C GLU A 396 -16.83 -16.16 -8.65
N LEU A 397 -16.37 -16.72 -9.78
CA LEU A 397 -16.89 -17.97 -10.31
C LEU A 397 -16.57 -19.17 -9.42
N THR A 398 -15.37 -19.21 -8.84
CA THR A 398 -14.99 -20.24 -7.89
C THR A 398 -15.95 -20.29 -6.71
N VAL A 399 -16.26 -19.13 -6.11
CA VAL A 399 -17.21 -19.01 -5.00
C VAL A 399 -18.60 -19.53 -5.42
N LYS A 400 -19.10 -19.07 -6.56
CA LYS A 400 -20.40 -19.47 -7.09
C LYS A 400 -20.52 -20.98 -7.26
N TYR A 401 -19.56 -21.60 -7.98
CA TYR A 401 -19.61 -23.05 -8.23
C TYR A 401 -19.34 -23.88 -6.98
N THR A 402 -18.61 -23.31 -5.99
CA THR A 402 -18.46 -23.94 -4.68
C THR A 402 -19.79 -23.95 -3.92
N GLN A 403 -20.54 -22.84 -3.94
CA GLN A 403 -21.89 -22.75 -3.34
C GLN A 403 -22.87 -23.76 -3.98
N GLU A 404 -22.79 -23.89 -5.30
CA GLU A 404 -23.62 -24.85 -6.09
C GLU A 404 -23.13 -26.29 -6.00
N LYS A 405 -21.98 -26.58 -5.37
CA LYS A 405 -21.29 -27.89 -5.38
C LYS A 405 -21.02 -28.41 -6.81
N ASN A 406 -20.84 -27.48 -7.77
CA ASN A 406 -20.71 -27.82 -9.19
C ASN A 406 -19.24 -28.14 -9.52
N THR A 407 -18.83 -29.36 -9.20
CA THR A 407 -17.45 -29.84 -9.40
C THR A 407 -17.05 -29.93 -10.87
N ALA A 408 -17.99 -30.14 -11.78
CA ALA A 408 -17.74 -30.16 -13.23
C ALA A 408 -17.29 -28.74 -13.70
N LYS A 409 -18.01 -27.70 -13.32
CA LYS A 409 -17.67 -26.32 -13.66
C LYS A 409 -16.39 -25.84 -12.97
N LEU A 410 -16.12 -26.26 -11.74
CA LEU A 410 -14.85 -25.98 -11.06
C LEU A 410 -13.67 -26.64 -11.80
N SER A 411 -13.84 -27.88 -12.29
CA SER A 411 -12.80 -28.57 -13.06
C SER A 411 -12.57 -27.95 -14.44
N GLU A 412 -13.64 -27.53 -15.12
CA GLU A 412 -13.58 -26.79 -16.38
C GLU A 412 -12.81 -25.46 -16.19
N LEU A 413 -13.17 -24.69 -15.16
CA LEU A 413 -12.47 -23.44 -14.79
C LEU A 413 -10.99 -23.72 -14.51
N GLN A 414 -10.67 -24.75 -13.72
CA GLN A 414 -9.30 -25.13 -13.41
C GLN A 414 -8.49 -25.47 -14.67
N ALA A 415 -9.05 -26.25 -15.59
CA ALA A 415 -8.34 -26.68 -16.80
C ALA A 415 -7.93 -25.50 -17.68
N ILE A 416 -8.78 -24.50 -17.77
CA ILE A 416 -8.55 -23.34 -18.65
C ILE A 416 -7.54 -22.36 -18.04
N ILE A 417 -7.60 -22.12 -16.75
CA ILE A 417 -6.70 -21.18 -16.07
C ILE A 417 -5.36 -21.81 -15.64
N ALA A 418 -5.28 -23.15 -15.58
CA ALA A 418 -4.09 -23.87 -15.11
C ALA A 418 -2.76 -23.43 -15.73
N PRO A 419 -2.65 -23.14 -17.06
CA PRO A 419 -1.39 -22.73 -17.67
C PRO A 419 -0.88 -21.38 -17.20
N THR A 420 -1.75 -20.47 -16.77
CA THR A 420 -1.45 -19.03 -16.62
C THR A 420 -1.62 -18.48 -15.22
N GLN A 421 -2.39 -19.18 -14.36
CA GLN A 421 -2.74 -18.66 -13.05
C GLN A 421 -1.66 -18.83 -11.98
N LEU A 422 -1.81 -18.02 -10.90
CA LEU A 422 -1.02 -18.12 -9.70
C LEU A 422 -1.20 -19.49 -9.02
N ASN A 423 -0.14 -20.00 -8.42
CA ASN A 423 -0.18 -21.25 -7.68
C ASN A 423 -1.20 -21.23 -6.53
N GLU A 424 -1.45 -20.06 -5.92
CA GLU A 424 -2.48 -19.89 -4.89
C GLU A 424 -3.88 -20.22 -5.42
N THR A 425 -4.26 -19.68 -6.58
CA THR A 425 -5.55 -19.94 -7.23
C THR A 425 -5.69 -21.38 -7.71
N LYS A 426 -4.61 -21.97 -8.24
CA LYS A 426 -4.56 -23.40 -8.60
C LYS A 426 -4.78 -24.29 -7.39
N ALA A 427 -4.07 -24.02 -6.28
CA ALA A 427 -4.18 -24.76 -5.04
C ALA A 427 -5.58 -24.65 -4.43
N LYS A 428 -6.17 -23.46 -4.44
CA LYS A 428 -7.56 -23.24 -4.00
C LYS A 428 -8.55 -24.10 -4.76
N LEU A 429 -8.48 -24.10 -6.10
CA LEU A 429 -9.36 -24.91 -6.93
C LEU A 429 -9.14 -26.41 -6.70
N SER A 430 -7.89 -26.89 -6.70
CA SER A 430 -7.55 -28.27 -6.43
C SER A 430 -8.04 -28.71 -5.05
N TYR A 431 -7.87 -27.88 -4.03
CA TYR A 431 -8.36 -28.15 -2.68
C TYR A 431 -9.89 -28.28 -2.65
N ILE A 432 -10.61 -27.30 -3.19
CA ILE A 432 -12.09 -27.31 -3.20
C ILE A 432 -12.62 -28.53 -3.95
N ILE A 433 -12.09 -28.82 -5.15
CA ILE A 433 -12.49 -30.01 -5.93
C ILE A 433 -12.17 -31.27 -5.14
N GLY A 434 -10.96 -31.38 -4.58
CA GLY A 434 -10.53 -32.51 -3.78
C GLY A 434 -11.45 -32.81 -2.59
N ARG A 435 -11.88 -31.76 -1.90
CA ARG A 435 -12.81 -31.84 -0.76
C ARG A 435 -14.24 -32.25 -1.19
N LEU A 436 -14.73 -31.63 -2.27
CA LEU A 436 -16.10 -31.93 -2.75
C LEU A 436 -16.23 -33.30 -3.39
N THR A 437 -15.15 -33.85 -3.96
CA THR A 437 -15.12 -35.15 -4.64
C THR A 437 -14.42 -36.27 -3.85
N ASN A 438 -13.89 -35.98 -2.66
CA ASN A 438 -13.01 -36.88 -1.89
C ASN A 438 -11.78 -37.35 -2.69
N SER A 439 -11.27 -36.54 -3.62
CA SER A 439 -10.13 -36.90 -4.47
C SER A 439 -8.80 -36.62 -3.78
N LYS A 440 -8.09 -37.67 -3.35
CA LYS A 440 -6.73 -37.57 -2.80
C LYS A 440 -5.76 -37.01 -3.81
N THR A 441 -5.92 -37.28 -5.11
CA THR A 441 -5.08 -36.73 -6.18
C THR A 441 -5.17 -35.20 -6.22
N LYS A 442 -6.39 -34.65 -6.16
CA LYS A 442 -6.60 -33.19 -6.15
C LYS A 442 -6.09 -32.55 -4.87
N LEU A 443 -6.23 -33.18 -3.72
CA LEU A 443 -5.65 -32.72 -2.47
C LEU A 443 -4.12 -32.72 -2.53
N LYS A 444 -3.52 -33.77 -3.15
CA LYS A 444 -2.06 -33.85 -3.32
C LYS A 444 -1.54 -32.75 -4.27
N GLU A 445 -2.27 -32.46 -5.35
CA GLU A 445 -1.97 -31.35 -6.26
C GLU A 445 -1.95 -30.02 -5.49
N ALA A 446 -2.93 -29.72 -4.64
CA ALA A 446 -2.95 -28.51 -3.82
C ALA A 446 -1.81 -28.48 -2.79
N PHE A 447 -1.44 -29.61 -2.21
CA PHE A 447 -0.35 -29.75 -1.26
C PHE A 447 1.02 -29.47 -1.88
N ASP A 448 1.27 -29.93 -3.12
CA ASP A 448 2.57 -29.86 -3.77
C ASP A 448 2.84 -28.49 -4.43
N LEU A 449 1.81 -27.68 -4.64
CA LEU A 449 1.96 -26.36 -5.23
C LEU A 449 2.67 -25.39 -4.26
N LYS A 450 3.67 -24.67 -4.78
CA LYS A 450 4.33 -23.59 -4.04
C LYS A 450 3.39 -22.37 -4.00
N GLN A 451 3.07 -21.92 -2.80
CA GLN A 451 2.09 -20.86 -2.54
C GLN A 451 2.70 -19.75 -1.67
N ASN A 452 2.11 -18.56 -1.74
CA ASN A 452 2.47 -17.43 -0.88
C ASN A 452 1.87 -17.56 0.53
N SER A 453 0.67 -18.13 0.67
CA SER A 453 0.08 -18.53 1.94
C SER A 453 0.20 -20.05 2.13
N PHE A 454 0.29 -20.51 3.37
CA PHE A 454 0.40 -21.93 3.62
C PHE A 454 -0.96 -22.61 3.89
N TYR A 455 -2.06 -21.87 3.82
CA TYR A 455 -3.39 -22.37 4.13
C TYR A 455 -3.74 -23.66 3.38
N TYR A 456 -3.68 -23.65 2.05
CA TYR A 456 -4.05 -24.82 1.24
C TYR A 456 -3.06 -25.97 1.40
N THR A 457 -1.77 -25.68 1.59
CA THR A 457 -0.76 -26.72 1.91
C THR A 457 -1.08 -27.38 3.25
N MET A 458 -1.37 -26.60 4.28
CA MET A 458 -1.70 -27.07 5.63
C MET A 458 -3.02 -27.89 5.64
N MET A 459 -4.06 -27.33 5.03
CA MET A 459 -5.37 -28.00 4.97
C MET A 459 -5.33 -29.29 4.15
N SER A 460 -4.60 -29.29 3.02
CA SER A 460 -4.42 -30.49 2.21
C SER A 460 -3.61 -31.57 2.94
N ALA A 461 -2.54 -31.19 3.65
CA ALA A 461 -1.76 -32.08 4.49
C ALA A 461 -2.65 -32.75 5.55
N TYR A 462 -3.46 -31.94 6.27
CA TYR A 462 -4.42 -32.47 7.24
C TYR A 462 -5.37 -33.51 6.62
N MET A 463 -5.96 -33.18 5.45
CA MET A 463 -6.90 -34.08 4.77
C MET A 463 -6.24 -35.37 4.24
N LEU A 464 -4.95 -35.34 3.96
CA LEU A 464 -4.16 -36.51 3.49
C LEU A 464 -3.55 -37.31 4.63
N GLY A 465 -3.58 -36.81 5.88
CA GLY A 465 -2.83 -37.36 7.01
C GLY A 465 -1.32 -37.19 6.88
N GLU A 466 -0.88 -36.18 6.14
CA GLU A 466 0.53 -35.85 5.94
C GLU A 466 0.94 -34.67 6.86
N LYS A 467 2.24 -34.52 7.12
CA LYS A 467 2.76 -33.37 7.87
C LYS A 467 2.98 -32.17 6.94
N ALA A 468 2.39 -31.04 7.28
CA ALA A 468 2.65 -29.79 6.57
C ALA A 468 4.11 -29.36 6.76
N ARG A 469 4.78 -28.97 5.66
CA ARG A 469 6.13 -28.40 5.69
C ARG A 469 6.01 -26.93 5.27
N PHE A 470 6.32 -26.03 6.20
CA PHE A 470 6.28 -24.61 5.95
C PHE A 470 7.56 -24.17 5.22
N ARG A 471 7.42 -23.50 4.07
CA ARG A 471 8.47 -22.77 3.39
C ARG A 471 7.94 -21.39 3.09
N PHE A 472 8.55 -20.39 3.67
CA PHE A 472 8.28 -19.00 3.27
C PHE A 472 9.05 -18.73 1.97
N GLN A 473 8.32 -18.41 0.90
CA GLN A 473 8.92 -17.91 -0.33
C GLN A 473 8.77 -16.40 -0.38
N THR A 474 9.89 -15.72 -0.55
CA THR A 474 9.93 -14.29 -0.77
C THR A 474 10.35 -14.01 -2.20
N GLN A 475 9.45 -13.45 -3.00
CA GLN A 475 9.80 -12.74 -4.21
C GLN A 475 9.52 -11.26 -3.97
N TYR A 476 10.58 -10.44 -3.93
CA TYR A 476 10.45 -8.99 -3.95
C TYR A 476 11.40 -8.37 -4.96
N THR A 477 10.87 -7.52 -5.82
CA THR A 477 11.63 -6.62 -6.67
C THR A 477 12.20 -5.48 -5.81
N ARG A 478 13.53 -5.36 -5.78
CA ARG A 478 14.23 -4.24 -5.15
C ARG A 478 13.87 -2.93 -5.85
N THR A 479 13.33 -1.98 -5.11
CA THR A 479 13.38 -0.56 -5.48
C THR A 479 14.71 0.00 -5.00
N THR A 480 15.52 0.49 -5.92
CA THR A 480 16.83 1.11 -5.63
C THR A 480 16.63 2.49 -5.01
N TYR A 481 16.82 2.60 -3.71
CA TYR A 481 17.02 3.88 -3.02
C TYR A 481 18.51 4.08 -2.70
N LYS A 482 18.94 5.33 -2.40
CA LYS A 482 20.32 5.69 -2.02
C LYS A 482 20.80 4.74 -0.93
N ASN A 483 21.72 3.85 -1.26
CA ASN A 483 22.23 2.86 -0.33
C ASN A 483 23.33 3.47 0.53
N PHE A 484 23.07 3.61 1.81
CA PHE A 484 24.14 3.74 2.81
C PHE A 484 24.85 2.40 2.99
N SER A 485 26.11 2.43 3.46
CA SER A 485 26.76 1.19 3.87
C SER A 485 26.01 0.54 5.05
N VAL A 486 26.28 -0.73 5.31
CA VAL A 486 25.69 -1.45 6.45
C VAL A 486 26.00 -0.73 7.75
N GLU A 487 27.26 -0.29 7.93
CA GLU A 487 27.71 0.42 9.13
C GLU A 487 27.02 1.79 9.29
N GLN A 488 26.85 2.52 8.20
CA GLN A 488 26.13 3.79 8.20
C GLN A 488 24.65 3.62 8.57
N SER A 489 24.01 2.60 8.00
CA SER A 489 22.62 2.26 8.29
C SER A 489 22.43 1.85 9.76
N LYS A 490 23.35 1.04 10.29
CA LYS A 490 23.34 0.64 11.71
C LYS A 490 23.53 1.86 12.62
N ALA A 491 24.49 2.72 12.32
CA ALA A 491 24.74 3.93 13.12
C ALA A 491 23.52 4.85 13.22
N ILE A 492 22.75 5.00 12.11
CA ILE A 492 21.50 5.77 12.11
C ILE A 492 20.46 5.11 13.02
N ILE A 493 20.24 3.79 12.90
CA ILE A 493 19.22 3.08 13.66
C ILE A 493 19.57 3.04 15.15
N ASP A 494 20.83 2.79 15.49
CA ASP A 494 21.32 2.85 16.87
C ASP A 494 21.10 4.22 17.50
N GLY A 495 21.27 5.29 16.71
CA GLY A 495 20.94 6.64 17.14
C GLY A 495 19.45 6.85 17.39
N LEU A 496 18.58 6.36 16.50
CA LEU A 496 17.13 6.42 16.71
C LEU A 496 16.71 5.72 18.00
N LEU A 497 17.23 4.53 18.26
CA LEU A 497 16.95 3.78 19.50
C LEU A 497 17.48 4.52 20.72
N ARG A 498 18.71 5.05 20.65
CA ARG A 498 19.36 5.79 21.74
C ARG A 498 18.56 7.03 22.13
N PHE A 499 18.03 7.75 21.14
CA PHE A 499 17.20 8.94 21.37
C PHE A 499 15.71 8.60 21.52
N SER A 500 15.33 7.33 21.71
CA SER A 500 13.95 6.86 21.92
C SER A 500 12.97 7.18 20.78
N LEU A 501 13.47 7.32 19.55
CA LEU A 501 12.69 7.57 18.33
C LEU A 501 12.21 6.24 17.71
N TYR A 502 11.60 5.39 18.51
CA TYR A 502 11.24 4.00 18.13
C TYR A 502 10.30 3.92 16.93
N ALA A 503 9.35 4.83 16.79
CA ALA A 503 8.40 4.88 15.67
C ALA A 503 9.10 5.16 14.32
N ALA A 504 10.28 5.80 14.33
CA ALA A 504 11.04 6.13 13.14
C ALA A 504 11.94 4.98 12.65
N VAL A 505 12.16 3.94 13.45
CA VAL A 505 13.09 2.84 13.11
C VAL A 505 12.66 2.10 11.83
N TYR A 506 11.42 1.64 11.76
CA TYR A 506 10.94 0.92 10.57
C TYR A 506 10.95 1.76 9.29
N PRO A 507 10.46 3.01 9.28
CA PRO A 507 10.61 3.90 8.13
C PRO A 507 12.06 4.04 7.65
N HIS A 508 13.02 4.21 8.57
CA HIS A 508 14.43 4.35 8.22
C HIS A 508 15.04 3.05 7.69
N ILE A 509 14.69 1.90 8.26
CA ILE A 509 15.12 0.59 7.72
C ILE A 509 14.62 0.43 6.29
N ARG A 510 13.39 0.75 6.03
CA ARG A 510 12.79 0.63 4.68
C ARG A 510 13.44 1.58 3.67
N GLU A 511 13.79 2.79 4.09
CA GLU A 511 14.32 3.83 3.21
C GLU A 511 15.84 3.70 2.99
N TYR A 512 16.60 3.39 4.04
CA TYR A 512 18.06 3.50 4.01
C TYR A 512 18.82 2.20 4.27
N ALA A 513 18.18 1.17 4.81
CA ALA A 513 18.88 0.01 5.38
C ALA A 513 18.50 -1.32 4.72
N GLN A 514 18.32 -1.35 3.40
CA GLN A 514 17.93 -2.57 2.67
C GLN A 514 19.01 -3.67 2.68
N THR A 515 20.22 -3.38 3.18
CA THR A 515 21.37 -4.28 3.21
C THR A 515 21.66 -4.86 4.60
N LEU A 516 20.84 -4.54 5.62
CA LEU A 516 21.00 -5.10 6.97
C LEU A 516 20.84 -6.62 6.94
N SER A 517 21.67 -7.32 7.75
CA SER A 517 21.52 -8.76 7.94
C SER A 517 20.23 -9.09 8.70
N VAL A 518 19.81 -10.35 8.64
CA VAL A 518 18.66 -10.83 9.43
C VAL A 518 18.94 -10.70 10.92
N SER A 519 20.16 -11.02 11.34
CA SER A 519 20.57 -10.87 12.74
C SER A 519 20.46 -9.42 13.23
N ASP A 520 20.89 -8.42 12.42
CA ASP A 520 20.75 -7.02 12.77
C ASP A 520 19.27 -6.63 12.90
N THR A 521 18.42 -7.10 11.99
CA THR A 521 16.99 -6.81 12.02
C THR A 521 16.27 -7.50 13.17
N GLU A 522 16.67 -8.70 13.57
CA GLU A 522 16.19 -9.38 14.79
C GLU A 522 16.55 -8.59 16.06
N GLU A 523 17.77 -8.05 16.14
CA GLU A 523 18.20 -7.21 17.24
C GLU A 523 17.35 -5.94 17.35
N TYR A 524 17.15 -5.23 16.24
CA TYR A 524 16.34 -4.00 16.21
C TYR A 524 14.85 -4.29 16.49
N ALA A 525 14.32 -5.38 15.95
CA ALA A 525 12.95 -5.79 16.24
C ALA A 525 12.78 -6.15 17.72
N SER A 526 13.76 -6.83 18.33
CA SER A 526 13.76 -7.15 19.74
C SER A 526 13.81 -5.88 20.61
N ALA A 527 14.63 -4.91 20.24
CA ALA A 527 14.70 -3.63 20.94
C ALA A 527 13.36 -2.88 20.89
N LEU A 528 12.71 -2.85 19.72
CA LEU A 528 11.37 -2.26 19.55
C LEU A 528 10.31 -2.99 20.38
N TYR A 529 10.32 -4.32 20.37
CA TYR A 529 9.42 -5.14 21.16
C TYR A 529 9.54 -4.82 22.66
N ASN A 530 10.77 -4.78 23.18
CA ASN A 530 11.06 -4.49 24.57
C ASN A 530 10.69 -3.05 24.96
N ALA A 531 10.72 -2.12 24.02
CA ALA A 531 10.26 -0.74 24.20
C ALA A 531 8.73 -0.58 24.08
N GLY A 532 7.98 -1.66 23.79
CA GLY A 532 6.53 -1.65 23.64
C GLY A 532 6.03 -1.28 22.24
N PHE A 533 6.92 -1.15 21.25
CA PHE A 533 6.59 -0.88 19.85
C PHE A 533 6.40 -2.19 19.07
N ILE A 534 5.34 -2.93 19.45
CA ILE A 534 5.10 -4.30 18.98
C ILE A 534 4.88 -4.37 17.48
N ALA A 535 4.05 -3.48 16.94
CA ALA A 535 3.73 -3.44 15.51
C ALA A 535 4.96 -3.10 14.66
N GLU A 536 5.77 -2.16 15.08
CA GLU A 536 7.01 -1.74 14.43
C GLU A 536 8.04 -2.88 14.47
N SER A 537 8.16 -3.59 15.60
CA SER A 537 8.96 -4.82 15.72
C SER A 537 8.56 -5.86 14.67
N MET A 538 7.26 -6.16 14.57
CA MET A 538 6.73 -7.10 13.57
C MET A 538 7.01 -6.63 12.15
N GLN A 539 6.89 -5.34 11.85
CA GLN A 539 7.16 -4.76 10.53
C GLN A 539 8.62 -4.90 10.14
N VAL A 540 9.55 -4.66 11.07
CA VAL A 540 10.99 -4.80 10.85
C VAL A 540 11.34 -6.24 10.48
N ILE A 541 10.89 -7.22 11.24
CA ILE A 541 11.12 -8.65 10.93
C ILE A 541 10.45 -9.06 9.62
N GLN A 542 9.21 -8.65 9.40
CA GLN A 542 8.50 -8.97 8.16
C GLN A 542 9.22 -8.42 6.93
N PHE A 543 9.77 -7.20 7.03
CA PHE A 543 10.57 -6.59 5.97
C PHE A 543 11.84 -7.40 5.69
N ALA A 544 12.60 -7.78 6.72
CA ALA A 544 13.83 -8.57 6.59
C ALA A 544 13.58 -9.92 5.90
N LEU A 545 12.58 -10.66 6.36
CA LEU A 545 12.23 -11.96 5.82
C LEU A 545 11.74 -11.87 4.35
N ARG A 546 11.07 -10.79 3.98
CA ARG A 546 10.59 -10.58 2.61
C ARG A 546 11.66 -10.08 1.66
N SER A 547 12.53 -9.16 2.10
CA SER A 547 13.50 -8.50 1.22
C SER A 547 14.78 -9.29 1.01
N GLN A 548 15.18 -10.16 1.93
CA GLN A 548 16.49 -10.77 1.97
C GLN A 548 16.50 -12.28 1.70
N GLY A 549 15.33 -12.92 1.56
CA GLY A 549 15.26 -14.38 1.32
C GLY A 549 15.86 -15.22 2.45
N ALA A 550 15.81 -14.70 3.67
CA ALA A 550 16.48 -15.22 4.83
C ALA A 550 15.85 -16.50 5.37
N GLU A 551 16.65 -17.34 5.99
CA GLU A 551 16.14 -18.43 6.83
C GLU A 551 15.40 -17.87 8.04
N ILE A 552 14.24 -18.44 8.31
CA ILE A 552 13.39 -18.06 9.45
C ILE A 552 13.91 -18.79 10.68
N THR A 553 14.30 -18.02 11.68
CA THR A 553 14.69 -18.55 12.99
C THR A 553 13.49 -18.67 13.94
N PRO A 554 13.55 -19.49 15.00
CA PRO A 554 12.53 -19.48 16.04
C PRO A 554 12.35 -18.09 16.68
N GLU A 555 13.40 -17.30 16.76
CA GLU A 555 13.44 -15.95 17.29
C GLU A 555 12.67 -14.99 16.37
N SER A 556 12.94 -15.03 15.06
CA SER A 556 12.17 -14.28 14.05
C SER A 556 10.67 -14.61 14.12
N LEU A 557 10.33 -15.89 14.29
CA LEU A 557 8.94 -16.31 14.40
C LEU A 557 8.26 -15.77 15.66
N LYS A 558 8.95 -15.73 16.80
CA LYS A 558 8.40 -15.14 18.04
C LYS A 558 8.17 -13.63 17.91
N LEU A 559 9.02 -12.94 17.16
CA LEU A 559 8.83 -11.51 16.85
C LEU A 559 7.68 -11.27 15.85
N LEU A 560 7.45 -12.19 14.91
CA LEU A 560 6.30 -12.14 13.99
C LEU A 560 4.97 -12.52 14.64
N TYR A 561 5.01 -13.35 15.67
CA TYR A 561 3.86 -13.85 16.42
C TYR A 561 4.04 -13.53 17.92
N PRO A 562 4.07 -12.25 18.30
CA PRO A 562 4.38 -11.82 19.66
C PRO A 562 3.24 -12.17 20.62
N ARG A 563 3.59 -12.47 21.90
CA ARG A 563 2.64 -12.62 23.01
C ARG A 563 2.54 -11.33 23.83
N ALA A 564 2.26 -10.22 23.19
CA ALA A 564 2.03 -8.96 23.89
C ALA A 564 0.69 -9.00 24.64
N PHE A 565 0.56 -8.22 25.72
CA PHE A 565 -0.63 -8.15 26.57
C PHE A 565 -1.02 -9.51 27.21
N SER A 566 -0.04 -10.35 27.51
CA SER A 566 -0.25 -11.74 27.90
C SER A 566 -1.11 -11.89 29.16
N GLU A 567 -1.02 -10.97 30.12
CA GLU A 567 -1.84 -11.00 31.34
C GLU A 567 -3.34 -10.91 31.02
N SER A 568 -3.73 -9.91 30.22
CA SER A 568 -5.13 -9.73 29.80
C SER A 568 -5.62 -10.87 28.91
N VAL A 569 -4.78 -11.31 27.95
CA VAL A 569 -5.13 -12.43 27.07
C VAL A 569 -5.36 -13.71 27.86
N THR A 570 -4.45 -14.09 28.76
CA THR A 570 -4.57 -15.29 29.58
C THR A 570 -5.81 -15.23 30.48
N ARG A 571 -6.05 -14.09 31.15
CA ARG A 571 -7.21 -13.88 32.02
C ARG A 571 -8.51 -14.10 31.26
N TYR A 572 -8.74 -13.35 30.16
CA TYR A 572 -10.03 -13.37 29.49
C TYR A 572 -10.24 -14.60 28.58
N ALA A 573 -9.17 -15.17 28.03
CA ALA A 573 -9.22 -16.45 27.34
C ALA A 573 -9.67 -17.58 28.28
N SER A 574 -9.10 -17.63 29.48
CA SER A 574 -9.48 -18.59 30.53
C SER A 574 -10.92 -18.40 31.00
N GLU A 575 -11.33 -17.15 31.31
CA GLU A 575 -12.69 -16.80 31.74
C GLU A 575 -13.77 -17.29 30.76
N HIS A 576 -13.47 -17.22 29.46
CA HIS A 576 -14.40 -17.57 28.41
C HIS A 576 -14.17 -18.95 27.78
N ASN A 577 -13.20 -19.70 28.28
CA ASN A 577 -12.81 -21.02 27.77
C ASN A 577 -12.53 -20.98 26.25
N ILE A 578 -11.69 -20.04 25.84
CA ILE A 578 -11.18 -19.90 24.47
C ILE A 578 -9.67 -20.13 24.51
N PRO A 579 -9.09 -21.01 23.67
CA PRO A 579 -7.64 -21.15 23.61
C PRO A 579 -6.94 -19.83 23.29
N GLU A 580 -5.89 -19.48 24.05
CA GLU A 580 -5.17 -18.20 23.90
C GLU A 580 -4.68 -17.96 22.48
N TYR A 581 -4.28 -19.00 21.75
CA TYR A 581 -3.79 -18.86 20.36
C TYR A 581 -4.86 -18.32 19.40
N PHE A 582 -6.16 -18.51 19.66
CA PHE A 582 -7.22 -17.86 18.87
C PHE A 582 -7.37 -16.38 19.24
N VAL A 583 -7.17 -16.02 20.50
CA VAL A 583 -7.22 -14.62 20.94
C VAL A 583 -6.04 -13.83 20.35
N TYR A 584 -4.82 -14.40 20.42
CA TYR A 584 -3.65 -13.78 19.79
C TYR A 584 -3.81 -13.66 18.27
N ALA A 585 -4.35 -14.68 17.61
CA ALA A 585 -4.63 -14.64 16.18
C ALA A 585 -5.64 -13.54 15.82
N LEU A 586 -6.68 -13.36 16.65
CA LEU A 586 -7.65 -12.28 16.51
C LEU A 586 -6.98 -10.90 16.62
N ILE A 587 -6.26 -10.63 17.70
CA ILE A 587 -5.58 -9.33 17.92
C ILE A 587 -4.61 -9.02 16.77
N ARG A 588 -3.86 -10.04 16.32
CA ARG A 588 -2.93 -9.91 15.21
C ARG A 588 -3.64 -9.54 13.91
N ALA A 589 -4.76 -10.17 13.59
CA ALA A 589 -5.53 -9.90 12.37
C ALA A 589 -6.21 -8.53 12.39
N GLU A 590 -6.72 -8.09 13.56
CA GLU A 590 -7.51 -6.87 13.69
C GLU A 590 -6.65 -5.61 13.75
N SER A 591 -5.60 -5.58 14.55
CA SER A 591 -4.85 -4.34 14.84
C SER A 591 -3.35 -4.44 14.62
N PHE A 592 -2.84 -5.64 14.38
CA PHE A 592 -1.39 -5.86 14.42
C PHE A 592 -0.78 -5.41 15.77
N PHE A 593 -1.51 -5.65 16.86
CA PHE A 593 -1.17 -5.24 18.25
C PHE A 593 -1.10 -3.73 18.48
N ARG A 594 -1.83 -2.90 17.73
CA ARG A 594 -1.93 -1.46 17.95
C ARG A 594 -3.17 -1.12 18.77
N PRO A 595 -3.03 -0.65 20.03
CA PRO A 595 -4.19 -0.37 20.88
C PRO A 595 -4.99 0.85 20.43
N GLU A 596 -4.36 1.83 19.80
CA GLU A 596 -4.95 3.12 19.47
C GLU A 596 -5.48 3.20 18.03
N VAL A 597 -5.40 2.10 17.26
CA VAL A 597 -5.78 2.12 15.85
C VAL A 597 -7.28 2.25 15.68
N VAL A 598 -7.69 3.15 14.78
CA VAL A 598 -9.08 3.33 14.35
C VAL A 598 -9.17 3.04 12.87
N SER A 599 -10.04 2.10 12.49
CA SER A 599 -10.28 1.78 11.07
C SER A 599 -11.07 2.87 10.35
N ARG A 600 -11.10 2.83 9.00
CA ARG A 600 -11.96 3.74 8.20
C ARG A 600 -13.45 3.64 8.56
N ALA A 601 -13.90 2.48 9.01
CA ALA A 601 -15.28 2.24 9.44
C ALA A 601 -15.54 2.67 10.89
N GLY A 602 -14.51 3.09 11.64
CA GLY A 602 -14.61 3.53 13.02
C GLY A 602 -14.45 2.41 14.05
N ALA A 603 -13.97 1.22 13.68
CA ALA A 603 -13.62 0.18 14.63
C ALA A 603 -12.35 0.55 15.40
N VAL A 604 -12.28 0.25 16.72
CA VAL A 604 -11.27 0.78 17.65
C VAL A 604 -10.51 -0.33 18.37
N GLY A 605 -9.19 -0.14 18.51
CA GLY A 605 -8.33 -0.84 19.44
C GLY A 605 -7.85 -2.21 18.98
N LEU A 606 -7.27 -2.97 19.92
CA LEU A 606 -6.60 -4.26 19.65
C LEU A 606 -7.48 -5.28 18.93
N THR A 607 -8.76 -5.33 19.27
CA THR A 607 -9.75 -6.28 18.72
C THR A 607 -10.74 -5.63 17.76
N GLN A 608 -10.50 -4.36 17.38
CA GLN A 608 -11.26 -3.60 16.38
C GLN A 608 -12.79 -3.66 16.57
N LEU A 609 -13.25 -3.31 17.75
CA LEU A 609 -14.68 -3.26 18.03
C LEU A 609 -15.32 -1.98 17.48
N MET A 610 -16.47 -2.14 16.83
CA MET A 610 -17.32 -1.00 16.48
C MET A 610 -17.84 -0.33 17.76
N PRO A 611 -17.94 1.02 17.82
CA PRO A 611 -18.40 1.74 19.01
C PRO A 611 -19.75 1.26 19.53
N ALA A 612 -20.69 0.94 18.64
CA ALA A 612 -22.00 0.40 19.04
C ALA A 612 -21.86 -0.97 19.74
N THR A 613 -20.99 -1.86 19.22
CA THR A 613 -20.73 -3.17 19.81
C THR A 613 -20.08 -3.02 21.18
N ALA A 614 -19.08 -2.14 21.30
CA ALA A 614 -18.42 -1.84 22.58
C ALA A 614 -19.41 -1.30 23.63
N SER A 615 -20.32 -0.40 23.21
CA SER A 615 -21.39 0.13 24.09
C SER A 615 -22.37 -0.95 24.56
N ASP A 616 -22.74 -1.90 23.66
CA ASP A 616 -23.63 -3.01 24.02
C ASP A 616 -22.96 -3.94 25.04
N ILE A 617 -21.66 -4.20 24.90
CA ILE A 617 -20.87 -5.01 25.83
C ILE A 617 -20.69 -4.29 27.17
N ALA A 618 -20.38 -2.99 27.14
CA ALA A 618 -20.27 -2.17 28.35
C ALA A 618 -21.58 -2.21 29.19
N ARG A 619 -22.74 -2.09 28.51
CA ARG A 619 -24.06 -2.26 29.16
C ARG A 619 -24.23 -3.65 29.77
N ALA A 620 -23.82 -4.71 29.06
CA ALA A 620 -23.88 -6.07 29.60
C ALA A 620 -23.00 -6.26 30.84
N PHE A 621 -21.88 -5.55 30.91
CA PHE A 621 -20.98 -5.52 32.07
C PHE A 621 -21.35 -4.46 33.12
N LYS A 622 -22.42 -3.68 32.91
CA LYS A 622 -22.86 -2.57 33.79
C LYS A 622 -21.77 -1.52 33.99
N LEU A 623 -21.01 -1.23 32.97
CA LEU A 623 -19.98 -0.20 32.96
C LEU A 623 -20.57 1.11 32.41
N GLU A 624 -20.45 2.19 33.17
CA GLU A 624 -20.91 3.52 32.76
C GLU A 624 -19.85 4.22 31.87
N ASN A 625 -18.58 4.00 32.19
CA ASN A 625 -17.44 4.59 31.48
C ASN A 625 -16.44 3.49 31.07
N TYR A 626 -15.89 3.59 29.88
CA TYR A 626 -14.84 2.72 29.39
C TYR A 626 -14.00 3.43 28.34
N ASP A 627 -12.75 3.01 28.21
CA ASP A 627 -11.86 3.43 27.13
C ASP A 627 -11.62 2.25 26.19
N SER A 628 -12.09 2.38 24.94
CA SER A 628 -11.88 1.36 23.91
C SER A 628 -10.43 1.26 23.41
N THR A 629 -9.56 2.20 23.77
CA THR A 629 -8.12 2.16 23.44
C THR A 629 -7.29 1.56 24.56
N ASP A 630 -7.87 1.44 25.78
CA ASP A 630 -7.20 0.74 26.88
C ASP A 630 -7.08 -0.76 26.56
N PRO A 631 -5.85 -1.33 26.53
CA PRO A 631 -5.62 -2.71 26.14
C PRO A 631 -6.42 -3.75 26.92
N ASP A 632 -6.52 -3.61 28.24
CA ASP A 632 -7.23 -4.59 29.09
C ASP A 632 -8.73 -4.58 28.79
N THR A 633 -9.32 -3.40 28.75
CA THR A 633 -10.74 -3.20 28.41
C THR A 633 -11.06 -3.71 27.03
N ASN A 634 -10.24 -3.39 26.04
CA ASN A 634 -10.47 -3.78 24.65
C ASN A 634 -10.36 -5.30 24.45
N ILE A 635 -9.34 -5.94 25.05
CA ILE A 635 -9.20 -7.41 25.01
C ILE A 635 -10.38 -8.08 25.72
N ARG A 636 -10.78 -7.60 26.91
CA ARG A 636 -11.95 -8.12 27.63
C ARG A 636 -13.20 -8.11 26.76
N PHE A 637 -13.48 -6.98 26.12
CA PHE A 637 -14.65 -6.81 25.27
C PHE A 637 -14.57 -7.69 24.02
N GLY A 638 -13.40 -7.73 23.35
CA GLY A 638 -13.19 -8.52 22.14
C GLY A 638 -13.33 -10.02 22.37
N VAL A 639 -12.75 -10.53 23.46
CA VAL A 639 -12.85 -11.95 23.83
C VAL A 639 -14.29 -12.31 24.20
N TYR A 640 -14.99 -11.45 24.95
CA TYR A 640 -16.41 -11.64 25.21
C TYR A 640 -17.23 -11.68 23.91
N TYR A 641 -16.99 -10.75 22.98
CA TYR A 641 -17.69 -10.72 21.70
C TYR A 641 -17.40 -11.97 20.87
N LEU A 642 -16.14 -12.39 20.79
CA LEU A 642 -15.75 -13.63 20.14
C LEU A 642 -16.48 -14.83 20.75
N ARG A 643 -16.56 -14.91 22.09
CA ARG A 643 -17.32 -15.95 22.79
C ARG A 643 -18.79 -15.97 22.39
N GLN A 644 -19.43 -14.80 22.28
CA GLN A 644 -20.83 -14.71 21.81
C GLN A 644 -20.97 -15.23 20.37
N MET A 645 -20.01 -14.91 19.48
CA MET A 645 -20.01 -15.41 18.12
C MET A 645 -19.84 -16.95 18.10
N ILE A 646 -18.93 -17.51 18.88
CA ILE A 646 -18.73 -18.96 19.00
C ILE A 646 -20.01 -19.64 19.51
N LYS A 647 -20.65 -19.10 20.55
CA LYS A 647 -21.91 -19.61 21.10
C LYS A 647 -23.01 -19.66 20.03
N ASN A 648 -23.10 -18.61 19.19
CA ASN A 648 -24.13 -18.47 18.18
C ASN A 648 -23.87 -19.32 16.93
N GLN A 649 -22.62 -19.44 16.51
CA GLN A 649 -22.25 -20.14 15.25
C GLN A 649 -21.86 -21.60 15.45
N LYS A 650 -21.51 -22.02 16.68
CA LYS A 650 -21.05 -23.36 17.08
C LYS A 650 -19.71 -23.82 16.49
N VAL A 651 -19.22 -23.20 15.43
CA VAL A 651 -17.96 -23.48 14.74
C VAL A 651 -17.10 -22.23 14.78
N ILE A 652 -15.84 -22.33 15.21
CA ILE A 652 -14.94 -21.17 15.39
C ILE A 652 -14.73 -20.45 14.06
N ALA A 653 -14.52 -21.17 12.95
CA ALA A 653 -14.40 -20.56 11.62
C ALA A 653 -15.59 -19.65 11.26
N LYS A 654 -16.82 -20.13 11.50
CA LYS A 654 -18.03 -19.31 11.27
C LYS A 654 -18.16 -18.17 12.27
N ALA A 655 -17.68 -18.35 13.51
CA ALA A 655 -17.65 -17.28 14.51
C ALA A 655 -16.69 -16.16 14.10
N CYS A 656 -15.51 -16.49 13.57
CA CYS A 656 -14.58 -15.50 13.02
C CYS A 656 -15.17 -14.77 11.81
N GLN A 657 -15.86 -15.47 10.92
CA GLN A 657 -16.60 -14.83 9.83
C GLN A 657 -17.71 -13.89 10.33
N ALA A 658 -18.40 -14.29 11.41
CA ALA A 658 -19.44 -13.46 12.03
C ALA A 658 -18.85 -12.23 12.77
N TYR A 659 -17.65 -12.35 13.31
CA TYR A 659 -16.91 -11.26 13.91
C TYR A 659 -16.60 -10.16 12.87
N ASN A 660 -16.08 -10.55 11.70
CA ASN A 660 -15.71 -9.65 10.62
C ASN A 660 -16.93 -9.13 9.83
N ALA A 661 -17.81 -10.02 9.36
CA ALA A 661 -18.93 -9.65 8.47
C ALA A 661 -20.27 -9.39 9.19
N GLY A 662 -20.31 -9.60 10.49
CA GLY A 662 -21.54 -9.55 11.28
C GLY A 662 -22.35 -10.86 11.25
N GLY A 663 -22.89 -11.25 12.40
CA GLY A 663 -23.64 -12.52 12.57
C GLY A 663 -24.88 -12.65 11.67
N GLY A 664 -25.48 -11.54 11.22
CA GLY A 664 -26.61 -11.53 10.30
C GLY A 664 -26.27 -12.11 8.93
N ASN A 665 -25.11 -11.73 8.36
CA ASN A 665 -24.63 -12.23 7.09
C ASN A 665 -24.33 -13.73 7.19
N VAL A 666 -23.62 -14.17 8.22
CA VAL A 666 -23.27 -15.60 8.38
C VAL A 666 -24.52 -16.46 8.57
N ARG A 667 -25.54 -15.99 9.31
CA ARG A 667 -26.83 -16.70 9.40
C ARG A 667 -27.51 -16.83 8.04
N ARG A 668 -27.49 -15.76 7.21
CA ARG A 668 -28.04 -15.82 5.85
C ARG A 668 -27.28 -16.83 4.98
N TRP A 669 -25.96 -16.83 5.01
CA TRP A 669 -25.14 -17.78 4.25
C TRP A 669 -25.33 -19.20 4.73
N THR A 670 -25.46 -19.43 6.03
CA THR A 670 -25.73 -20.75 6.60
C THR A 670 -27.07 -21.32 6.12
N ARG A 671 -28.08 -20.49 5.92
CA ARG A 671 -29.36 -20.95 5.33
C ARG A 671 -29.22 -21.34 3.86
N LEU A 672 -28.36 -20.67 3.11
CA LEU A 672 -28.21 -20.89 1.67
C LEU A 672 -27.32 -22.11 1.35
N TYR A 673 -26.20 -22.26 2.03
CA TYR A 673 -25.20 -23.29 1.74
C TYR A 673 -24.52 -23.89 3.00
N GLY A 674 -25.19 -23.85 4.12
CA GLY A 674 -24.66 -24.39 5.40
C GLY A 674 -24.50 -25.90 5.46
N THR A 675 -24.95 -26.64 4.45
CA THR A 675 -24.71 -28.09 4.28
C THR A 675 -23.30 -28.41 3.75
N LEU A 676 -22.52 -27.38 3.40
CA LEU A 676 -21.12 -27.56 3.05
C LEU A 676 -20.28 -27.83 4.32
N PRO A 677 -19.21 -28.65 4.23
CA PRO A 677 -18.21 -28.74 5.29
C PRO A 677 -17.70 -27.37 5.67
N ALA A 678 -17.32 -27.13 6.93
CA ALA A 678 -17.02 -25.80 7.45
C ALA A 678 -15.84 -25.10 6.72
N ASP A 679 -14.85 -25.85 6.29
CA ASP A 679 -13.74 -25.39 5.46
C ASP A 679 -14.21 -24.94 4.06
N ILE A 680 -15.09 -25.72 3.43
CA ILE A 680 -15.68 -25.37 2.12
C ILE A 680 -16.73 -24.27 2.25
N PHE A 681 -17.44 -24.19 3.37
CA PHE A 681 -18.29 -23.03 3.68
C PHE A 681 -17.49 -21.74 3.71
N THR A 682 -16.26 -21.79 4.25
CA THR A 682 -15.35 -20.64 4.25
C THR A 682 -15.02 -20.22 2.81
N GLU A 683 -14.72 -21.16 1.91
CA GLU A 683 -14.46 -20.86 0.49
C GLU A 683 -15.70 -20.38 -0.27
N ALA A 684 -16.88 -20.80 0.13
CA ALA A 684 -18.17 -20.39 -0.44
C ALA A 684 -18.66 -19.02 0.05
N THR A 685 -18.03 -18.43 1.06
CA THR A 685 -18.42 -17.12 1.62
C THR A 685 -18.27 -16.01 0.57
N PRO A 686 -19.32 -15.18 0.31
CA PRO A 686 -19.28 -14.19 -0.77
C PRO A 686 -18.24 -13.10 -0.60
N PHE A 687 -18.01 -12.64 0.64
CA PHE A 687 -17.08 -11.55 0.92
C PHE A 687 -15.63 -12.05 0.96
N ALA A 688 -14.81 -11.57 0.02
CA ALA A 688 -13.40 -11.94 -0.08
C ALA A 688 -12.61 -11.62 1.19
N GLU A 689 -12.85 -10.46 1.79
CA GLU A 689 -12.25 -10.06 3.06
C GLU A 689 -12.55 -11.08 4.15
N THR A 690 -13.81 -11.47 4.32
CA THR A 690 -14.24 -12.41 5.36
C THR A 690 -13.70 -13.84 5.14
N ARG A 691 -13.57 -14.27 3.87
CA ARG A 691 -12.89 -15.55 3.54
C ARG A 691 -11.44 -15.52 3.98
N ASN A 692 -10.72 -14.47 3.60
CA ASN A 692 -9.29 -14.33 3.90
C ASN A 692 -9.07 -14.14 5.41
N TYR A 693 -9.94 -13.39 6.08
CA TYR A 693 -9.88 -13.20 7.52
C TYR A 693 -9.94 -14.53 8.30
N ALA A 694 -10.90 -15.38 7.99
CA ALA A 694 -11.01 -16.68 8.66
C ALA A 694 -9.75 -17.56 8.43
N LYS A 695 -9.19 -17.56 7.21
CA LYS A 695 -7.95 -18.28 6.88
C LYS A 695 -6.75 -17.72 7.65
N GLN A 696 -6.59 -16.42 7.71
CA GLN A 696 -5.51 -15.74 8.44
C GLN A 696 -5.58 -16.01 9.94
N ILE A 697 -6.78 -16.06 10.53
CA ILE A 697 -6.97 -16.46 11.93
C ILE A 697 -6.47 -17.89 12.15
N LEU A 698 -6.86 -18.84 11.29
CA LEU A 698 -6.40 -20.22 11.42
C LEU A 698 -4.89 -20.34 11.29
N GLU A 699 -4.31 -19.74 10.25
CA GLU A 699 -2.86 -19.74 10.03
C GLU A 699 -2.10 -19.18 11.23
N SER A 700 -2.55 -18.04 11.75
CA SER A 700 -1.95 -17.40 12.91
C SER A 700 -2.13 -18.25 14.17
N ALA A 701 -3.31 -18.82 14.39
CA ALA A 701 -3.58 -19.69 15.54
C ALA A 701 -2.68 -20.94 15.53
N CYS A 702 -2.48 -21.58 14.37
CA CYS A 702 -1.55 -22.70 14.23
C CYS A 702 -0.12 -22.30 14.59
N MET A 703 0.34 -21.11 14.15
CA MET A 703 1.67 -20.61 14.49
C MET A 703 1.82 -20.34 15.99
N TYR A 704 0.85 -19.66 16.61
CA TYR A 704 0.87 -19.45 18.08
C TYR A 704 0.83 -20.76 18.85
N ALA A 705 -0.03 -21.69 18.44
CA ALA A 705 -0.18 -23.00 19.05
C ALA A 705 1.14 -23.81 19.03
N LEU A 706 1.82 -23.79 17.88
CA LEU A 706 3.11 -24.45 17.70
C LEU A 706 4.22 -23.78 18.53
N LEU A 707 4.31 -22.45 18.48
CA LEU A 707 5.41 -21.71 19.11
C LEU A 707 5.34 -21.68 20.64
N TYR A 708 4.13 -21.68 21.23
CA TYR A 708 3.97 -21.37 22.65
C TYR A 708 3.18 -22.40 23.45
N TYR A 709 2.41 -23.29 22.80
CA TYR A 709 1.48 -24.17 23.50
C TYR A 709 1.73 -25.65 23.25
N ASN A 710 2.80 -25.98 22.52
CA ASN A 710 3.10 -27.37 22.12
C ASN A 710 1.86 -28.12 21.55
N THR A 711 1.06 -27.40 20.79
CA THR A 711 -0.18 -27.89 20.19
C THR A 711 0.01 -27.99 18.69
N SER A 712 -0.36 -29.15 18.11
CA SER A 712 -0.19 -29.41 16.68
C SER A 712 -1.19 -28.62 15.81
N SER A 713 -0.82 -28.36 14.56
CA SER A 713 -1.70 -27.71 13.58
C SER A 713 -2.99 -28.50 13.35
N GLU A 714 -2.91 -29.83 13.38
CA GLU A 714 -4.05 -30.75 13.18
C GLU A 714 -5.11 -30.49 14.27
N LYS A 715 -4.69 -30.39 15.54
CA LYS A 715 -5.62 -30.11 16.63
C LYS A 715 -6.27 -28.71 16.49
N VAL A 716 -5.51 -27.72 16.10
CA VAL A 716 -6.05 -26.38 15.87
C VAL A 716 -7.06 -26.36 14.72
N ILE A 717 -6.79 -27.11 13.64
CA ILE A 717 -7.70 -27.26 12.49
C ILE A 717 -9.02 -27.93 12.94
N GLU A 718 -8.92 -29.01 13.72
CA GLU A 718 -10.09 -29.71 14.28
C GLU A 718 -10.95 -28.79 15.13
N GLU A 719 -10.35 -28.05 16.06
CA GLU A 719 -11.06 -27.09 16.90
C GLU A 719 -11.68 -25.95 16.07
N PHE A 720 -10.97 -25.46 15.05
CA PHE A 720 -11.41 -24.33 14.25
C PHE A 720 -12.60 -24.66 13.35
N TYR A 721 -12.57 -25.84 12.70
CA TYR A 721 -13.61 -26.26 11.76
C TYR A 721 -14.65 -27.22 12.38
N GLY A 722 -14.36 -27.80 13.56
CA GLY A 722 -15.21 -28.77 14.20
C GLY A 722 -15.19 -30.14 13.48
N PHE A 723 -14.01 -30.57 13.04
CA PHE A 723 -13.81 -31.88 12.38
C PHE A 723 -13.78 -33.00 13.36
#